data_e7c72836c9a1d23cbfb8303056d8deaa
#
_entry.id   e7c72836c9a1d23cbfb8303056d8deaa
#
_cell.length_a   1.000
_cell.length_b   1.000
_cell.length_c   1.000
_cell.angle_alpha   90.00
_cell.angle_beta   90.00
_cell.angle_gamma   90.00
#
_symmetry.space_group_name_H-M   'P 1'
#
loop_
_entity.id
_entity.type
_entity.pdbx_description
1 polymer ?
#
loop_
_entity_poly.entity_id
_entity_poly.type
_entity_poly.pdbx_seq_one_letter_code
_entity_poly.pdbx_strand_id
1 'polypeptide(L)'
;MSQSDDPRAIRQAKAGARNSTHGSSAVHRYRAVRHSTEALTRSLTAEDQLAQSMPDASPTKWHLAHTTWFWETFLLIPSLAGYKSFDPRFHYIFNSYYEALGPRQPRPERGLLTRPSLDDVIAYRSHVDQAMGVLLSDGARLGELNELVDLGLAHEEQHQELILMDILHLFAQSPLQPAFAPPRPRDPVDSHATEQLQFVGFQGGLVEVGHAGGGFAFDNESPRHKAWLEPFELADRLVTNAEWLAFIADGGYQRPELWLSEGWARVRAEGWEAPLYWQTSLGKEGIGWSAMTLHGLRALELTAPVSHVSFYEAEAYASWAGARLPTEAEWEHASQDLPIVGNFLGSGRLSPMAPPPGAGLRQMFGDLWEWTRSSYSPYPGFTLAAGAVGEYNGKFMAGQMVLRGGACVTPPGHTRASYRNFFYPQQRWMFCGVRLARDIAQDDPAHVTREFEADVLTGLAKPQKFVPPKYFYDAEGSRLFEAITALAEYYPTRTEVALLRAIAPEIARLISPGAALVEFGSGASVKTRILLDAAPQIGVYAPIDISLAALDDAAIAIRRDYPKLPVAPLLEDFTRAIVLPPAAQGRPVTGFFPGSTIGNFTPPEAEAFLASARALLGVGSRFLVGIDVVKAEAKLVAAYDDALGVTAAFNKNLLARINRELGGDFDLDAFAHRVIWNAEASRIEMHLESLKAQKVKVAGRSFGFAQGETLHTENSYKFTVEEFAALAAGAGWTLEASWLSDDPAFAVVSLMA
;
A
#
# COMPACT_ATOMS: atom_id res chain seq x y z
N MET A 1 -61.57 -25.22 17.65
CA MET A 1 -61.51 -24.04 16.79
C MET A 1 -60.06 -23.62 16.71
N SER A 2 -59.34 -24.10 15.71
CA SER A 2 -57.90 -23.81 15.49
C SER A 2 -57.83 -22.72 14.44
N GLN A 3 -57.25 -21.59 14.80
CA GLN A 3 -56.83 -20.56 13.85
C GLN A 3 -55.54 -21.06 13.21
N SER A 4 -55.56 -21.29 11.90
CA SER A 4 -54.39 -21.57 11.08
C SER A 4 -53.67 -20.24 10.79
N ASP A 5 -52.49 -20.04 11.35
CA ASP A 5 -51.59 -18.98 10.94
C ASP A 5 -51.05 -19.25 9.52
N ASP A 6 -51.53 -18.47 8.54
CA ASP A 6 -51.03 -18.54 7.16
C ASP A 6 -49.60 -18.00 7.06
N PRO A 7 -48.59 -18.81 6.70
CA PRO A 7 -47.20 -18.38 6.57
C PRO A 7 -46.98 -17.29 5.52
N ARG A 8 -47.91 -17.08 4.59
CA ARG A 8 -47.83 -16.02 3.57
C ARG A 8 -48.17 -14.64 4.13
N ALA A 9 -49.16 -14.56 5.05
CA ALA A 9 -49.52 -13.31 5.73
C ALA A 9 -48.40 -12.80 6.65
N ILE A 10 -47.69 -13.70 7.33
CA ILE A 10 -46.54 -13.35 8.20
C ILE A 10 -45.34 -12.90 7.35
N ARG A 11 -45.08 -13.47 6.18
CA ARG A 11 -44.05 -13.00 5.26
C ARG A 11 -44.34 -11.62 4.67
N GLN A 12 -45.59 -11.34 4.27
CA GLN A 12 -46.00 -10.03 3.75
C GLN A 12 -45.96 -8.95 4.82
N ALA A 13 -46.35 -9.23 6.07
CA ALA A 13 -46.26 -8.30 7.19
C ALA A 13 -44.80 -7.99 7.57
N LYS A 14 -43.92 -9.00 7.56
CA LYS A 14 -42.47 -8.79 7.79
C LYS A 14 -41.76 -8.07 6.65
N ALA A 15 -42.18 -8.28 5.40
CA ALA A 15 -41.67 -7.54 4.25
C ALA A 15 -42.13 -6.06 4.28
N GLY A 16 -43.41 -5.83 4.60
CA GLY A 16 -43.94 -4.47 4.76
C GLY A 16 -43.30 -3.69 5.91
N ALA A 17 -43.02 -4.34 7.06
CA ALA A 17 -42.34 -3.71 8.20
C ALA A 17 -40.88 -3.41 7.92
N ARG A 18 -40.16 -4.27 7.19
CA ARG A 18 -38.78 -4.01 6.74
C ARG A 18 -38.71 -2.87 5.74
N ASN A 19 -39.62 -2.81 4.76
CA ASN A 19 -39.66 -1.74 3.77
C ASN A 19 -40.00 -0.37 4.40
N SER A 20 -40.87 -0.31 5.40
CA SER A 20 -41.21 0.94 6.09
C SER A 20 -40.05 1.50 6.94
N THR A 21 -39.25 0.63 7.55
CA THR A 21 -38.05 1.06 8.31
C THR A 21 -36.93 1.55 7.39
N HIS A 22 -36.74 0.93 6.22
CA HIS A 22 -35.73 1.38 5.23
C HIS A 22 -36.12 2.71 4.60
N GLY A 23 -37.39 2.92 4.22
CA GLY A 23 -37.85 4.17 3.67
C GLY A 23 -37.73 5.34 4.67
N SER A 24 -38.06 5.12 5.94
CA SER A 24 -37.86 6.11 7.00
C SER A 24 -36.39 6.50 7.18
N SER A 25 -35.47 5.53 7.09
CA SER A 25 -34.02 5.77 7.15
C SER A 25 -33.52 6.58 5.94
N ALA A 26 -33.94 6.28 4.71
CA ALA A 26 -33.52 6.99 3.50
C ALA A 26 -33.99 8.44 3.49
N VAL A 27 -35.26 8.71 3.84
CA VAL A 27 -35.80 10.06 4.01
C VAL A 27 -34.99 10.87 5.03
N HIS A 28 -34.64 10.23 6.15
CA HIS A 28 -33.86 10.89 7.19
C HIS A 28 -32.44 11.28 6.71
N ARG A 29 -31.72 10.35 6.06
CA ARG A 29 -30.38 10.61 5.48
C ARG A 29 -30.45 11.73 4.43
N TYR A 30 -31.42 11.65 3.52
CA TYR A 30 -31.65 12.68 2.51
C TYR A 30 -31.81 14.06 3.14
N ARG A 31 -32.75 14.20 4.09
CA ARG A 31 -33.00 15.46 4.78
C ARG A 31 -31.79 15.99 5.55
N ALA A 32 -31.02 15.09 6.16
CA ALA A 32 -29.81 15.48 6.90
C ALA A 32 -28.76 16.09 5.97
N VAL A 33 -28.48 15.46 4.82
CA VAL A 33 -27.52 15.97 3.83
C VAL A 33 -27.99 17.31 3.24
N ARG A 34 -29.28 17.41 2.85
CA ARG A 34 -29.86 18.65 2.31
C ARG A 34 -29.78 19.79 3.31
N HIS A 35 -30.13 19.52 4.58
CA HIS A 35 -30.06 20.50 5.65
C HIS A 35 -28.61 20.96 5.92
N SER A 36 -27.65 20.05 5.87
CA SER A 36 -26.22 20.39 6.01
C SER A 36 -25.79 21.38 4.91
N THR A 37 -26.15 21.10 3.65
CA THR A 37 -25.87 22.01 2.53
C THR A 37 -26.47 23.41 2.74
N GLU A 38 -27.72 23.48 3.18
CA GLU A 38 -28.39 24.76 3.47
C GLU A 38 -27.74 25.48 4.66
N ALA A 39 -27.34 24.78 5.69
CA ALA A 39 -26.66 25.33 6.85
C ALA A 39 -25.35 26.03 6.49
N LEU A 40 -24.57 25.46 5.56
CA LEU A 40 -23.33 26.05 5.05
C LEU A 40 -23.56 27.35 4.28
N THR A 41 -24.71 27.54 3.68
CA THR A 41 -24.97 28.73 2.83
C THR A 41 -25.76 29.82 3.53
N ARG A 42 -26.25 29.55 4.74
CA ARG A 42 -27.18 30.45 5.47
C ARG A 42 -26.61 31.83 5.81
N SER A 43 -25.30 31.90 6.07
CA SER A 43 -24.62 33.17 6.41
C SER A 43 -24.20 33.99 5.20
N LEU A 44 -24.31 33.43 3.99
CA LEU A 44 -23.88 34.06 2.75
C LEU A 44 -25.01 34.95 2.19
N THR A 45 -24.64 36.14 1.70
CA THR A 45 -25.56 37.00 0.98
C THR A 45 -25.88 36.48 -0.42
N ALA A 46 -26.88 37.00 -1.09
CA ALA A 46 -27.18 36.63 -2.47
C ALA A 46 -26.02 37.00 -3.42
N GLU A 47 -25.31 38.10 -3.12
CA GLU A 47 -24.13 38.56 -3.85
C GLU A 47 -22.96 37.57 -3.69
N ASP A 48 -22.67 37.10 -2.47
CA ASP A 48 -21.66 36.08 -2.20
C ASP A 48 -21.96 34.80 -2.98
N GLN A 49 -23.22 34.40 -3.03
CA GLN A 49 -23.67 33.17 -3.67
C GLN A 49 -23.74 33.25 -5.20
N LEU A 50 -23.66 34.44 -5.79
CA LEU A 50 -23.66 34.63 -7.24
C LEU A 50 -22.27 34.71 -7.85
N ALA A 51 -21.30 35.30 -7.13
CA ALA A 51 -19.98 35.57 -7.68
C ALA A 51 -19.18 34.33 -7.98
N GLN A 52 -18.43 34.35 -9.09
CA GLN A 52 -17.48 33.31 -9.51
C GLN A 52 -16.08 33.92 -9.51
N SER A 53 -15.20 33.41 -8.69
CA SER A 53 -13.87 33.99 -8.47
C SER A 53 -12.82 33.57 -9.52
N MET A 54 -13.05 32.46 -10.20
CA MET A 54 -12.16 31.91 -11.26
C MET A 54 -12.90 30.91 -12.16
N PRO A 55 -12.38 30.56 -13.34
CA PRO A 55 -13.02 29.60 -14.26
C PRO A 55 -13.25 28.22 -13.66
N ASP A 56 -12.42 27.78 -12.72
CA ASP A 56 -12.49 26.46 -12.09
C ASP A 56 -13.46 26.40 -10.89
N ALA A 57 -13.77 27.51 -10.25
CA ALA A 57 -14.77 27.59 -9.20
C ALA A 57 -16.20 27.67 -9.76
N SER A 58 -17.19 27.50 -8.91
CA SER A 58 -18.59 27.72 -9.24
C SER A 58 -19.27 28.58 -8.16
N PRO A 59 -20.26 29.42 -8.52
CA PRO A 59 -21.03 30.17 -7.51
C PRO A 59 -21.76 29.21 -6.55
N THR A 60 -21.86 29.58 -5.29
CA THR A 60 -22.61 28.80 -4.28
C THR A 60 -24.04 28.52 -4.73
N LYS A 61 -24.70 29.50 -5.31
CA LYS A 61 -26.05 29.36 -5.88
C LYS A 61 -26.10 28.23 -6.94
N TRP A 62 -25.06 28.10 -7.76
CA TRP A 62 -25.00 27.06 -8.78
C TRP A 62 -24.86 25.68 -8.13
N HIS A 63 -24.05 25.51 -7.08
CA HIS A 63 -23.94 24.25 -6.35
C HIS A 63 -25.28 23.80 -5.76
N LEU A 64 -26.01 24.74 -5.13
CA LEU A 64 -27.35 24.45 -4.59
C LEU A 64 -28.32 23.93 -5.65
N ALA A 65 -28.30 24.55 -6.83
CA ALA A 65 -29.17 24.20 -7.93
C ALA A 65 -28.71 22.90 -8.62
N HIS A 66 -27.40 22.69 -8.78
CA HIS A 66 -26.85 21.49 -9.42
C HIS A 66 -27.13 20.21 -8.63
N THR A 67 -26.92 20.22 -7.31
CA THR A 67 -27.28 19.07 -6.47
C THR A 67 -28.79 18.79 -6.51
N THR A 68 -29.61 19.84 -6.61
CA THR A 68 -31.06 19.69 -6.80
C THR A 68 -31.42 19.12 -8.17
N TRP A 69 -30.75 19.58 -9.23
CA TRP A 69 -30.87 19.08 -10.58
C TRP A 69 -30.54 17.58 -10.68
N PHE A 70 -29.55 17.10 -9.92
CA PHE A 70 -29.21 15.68 -9.86
C PHE A 70 -30.39 14.84 -9.38
N TRP A 71 -31.00 15.23 -8.26
CA TRP A 71 -32.19 14.54 -7.71
C TRP A 71 -33.38 14.57 -8.67
N GLU A 72 -33.62 15.70 -9.30
CA GLU A 72 -34.69 15.84 -10.27
C GLU A 72 -34.45 14.95 -11.49
N THR A 73 -33.28 15.04 -12.07
CA THR A 73 -32.94 14.41 -13.36
C THR A 73 -32.82 12.90 -13.25
N PHE A 74 -32.12 12.40 -12.26
CA PHE A 74 -31.80 10.99 -12.17
C PHE A 74 -32.81 10.17 -11.37
N LEU A 75 -33.56 10.79 -10.45
CA LEU A 75 -34.51 10.08 -9.61
C LEU A 75 -35.97 10.46 -9.87
N LEU A 76 -36.33 11.74 -9.83
CA LEU A 76 -37.74 12.13 -9.88
C LEU A 76 -38.37 11.97 -11.26
N ILE A 77 -37.75 12.49 -12.31
CA ILE A 77 -38.26 12.41 -13.69
C ILE A 77 -38.48 10.96 -14.11
N PRO A 78 -37.52 10.02 -13.94
CA PRO A 78 -37.73 8.63 -14.38
C PRO A 78 -38.60 7.81 -13.44
N SER A 79 -38.68 8.13 -12.14
CA SER A 79 -39.25 7.21 -11.14
C SER A 79 -40.52 7.68 -10.47
N LEU A 80 -40.89 8.96 -10.50
CA LEU A 80 -42.08 9.47 -9.85
C LEU A 80 -43.18 9.79 -10.90
N ALA A 81 -44.18 8.92 -11.01
CA ALA A 81 -45.26 9.11 -11.96
C ALA A 81 -45.99 10.44 -11.74
N GLY A 82 -46.18 11.21 -12.81
CA GLY A 82 -46.87 12.52 -12.77
C GLY A 82 -45.98 13.66 -12.23
N TYR A 83 -44.70 13.41 -11.93
CA TYR A 83 -43.83 14.50 -11.57
C TYR A 83 -43.67 15.52 -12.71
N LYS A 84 -43.70 16.80 -12.34
CA LYS A 84 -43.47 17.88 -13.28
C LYS A 84 -42.21 18.65 -12.88
N SER A 85 -41.29 18.76 -13.84
CA SER A 85 -40.08 19.55 -13.64
C SER A 85 -40.43 20.99 -13.27
N PHE A 86 -39.63 21.57 -12.35
CA PHE A 86 -39.83 22.94 -11.87
C PHE A 86 -39.70 23.95 -13.01
N ASP A 87 -38.61 23.88 -13.78
CA ASP A 87 -38.40 24.64 -15.00
C ASP A 87 -37.54 23.84 -15.97
N PRO A 88 -38.03 23.44 -17.16
CA PRO A 88 -37.29 22.63 -18.11
C PRO A 88 -35.95 23.23 -18.57
N ARG A 89 -35.78 24.55 -18.47
CA ARG A 89 -34.53 25.24 -18.84
C ARG A 89 -33.40 24.94 -17.84
N PHE A 90 -33.75 24.54 -16.62
CA PHE A 90 -32.75 24.19 -15.58
C PHE A 90 -31.97 22.98 -15.95
N HIS A 91 -32.49 22.12 -16.83
CA HIS A 91 -31.75 20.97 -17.35
C HIS A 91 -30.45 21.38 -18.06
N TYR A 92 -30.46 22.46 -18.83
CA TYR A 92 -29.26 23.04 -19.46
C TYR A 92 -28.39 23.81 -18.46
N ILE A 93 -28.98 24.65 -17.63
CA ILE A 93 -28.24 25.60 -16.76
C ILE A 93 -27.45 24.90 -15.67
N PHE A 94 -28.01 23.81 -15.12
CA PHE A 94 -27.41 23.11 -13.96
C PHE A 94 -26.83 21.74 -14.29
N ASN A 95 -26.80 21.33 -15.55
CA ASN A 95 -25.97 20.21 -15.99
C ASN A 95 -24.49 20.60 -15.88
N SER A 96 -23.65 19.70 -15.37
CA SER A 96 -22.19 19.93 -15.21
C SER A 96 -21.39 19.33 -16.34
N TYR A 97 -21.31 18.00 -16.42
CA TYR A 97 -20.47 17.27 -17.36
C TYR A 97 -21.17 16.06 -18.01
N TYR A 98 -22.47 15.93 -17.83
CA TYR A 98 -23.23 14.81 -18.36
C TYR A 98 -23.62 15.11 -19.82
N GLU A 99 -22.67 14.85 -20.75
CA GLU A 99 -22.85 15.13 -22.19
C GLU A 99 -23.95 14.26 -22.83
N ALA A 100 -24.16 13.05 -22.31
CA ALA A 100 -25.26 12.17 -22.75
C ALA A 100 -26.65 12.75 -22.48
N LEU A 101 -26.78 13.68 -21.56
CA LEU A 101 -28.04 14.38 -21.25
C LEU A 101 -28.25 15.66 -22.09
N GLY A 102 -27.28 16.04 -22.91
CA GLY A 102 -27.38 17.20 -23.80
C GLY A 102 -26.45 18.35 -23.43
N PRO A 103 -26.58 19.50 -24.11
CA PRO A 103 -25.72 20.65 -23.92
C PRO A 103 -25.87 21.26 -22.52
N ARG A 104 -24.84 21.97 -22.06
CA ARG A 104 -24.75 22.55 -20.72
C ARG A 104 -24.19 23.97 -20.73
N GLN A 105 -24.45 24.72 -19.66
CA GLN A 105 -23.81 26.03 -19.42
C GLN A 105 -22.29 25.83 -19.21
N PRO A 106 -21.43 26.54 -19.95
CA PRO A 106 -19.99 26.47 -19.75
C PRO A 106 -19.56 26.82 -18.33
N ARG A 107 -18.65 26.03 -17.73
CA ARG A 107 -18.22 26.23 -16.35
C ARG A 107 -17.65 27.63 -16.09
N PRO A 108 -16.78 28.20 -16.97
CA PRO A 108 -16.23 29.54 -16.76
C PRO A 108 -17.28 30.68 -16.76
N GLU A 109 -18.49 30.40 -17.24
CA GLU A 109 -19.55 31.38 -17.43
C GLU A 109 -20.68 31.26 -16.38
N ARG A 110 -20.53 30.40 -15.37
CA ARG A 110 -21.54 30.15 -14.33
C ARG A 110 -21.83 31.40 -13.50
N GLY A 111 -20.85 32.26 -13.29
CA GLY A 111 -20.99 33.54 -12.61
C GLY A 111 -21.83 34.57 -13.37
N LEU A 112 -22.10 34.37 -14.66
CA LEU A 112 -22.96 35.24 -15.45
C LEU A 112 -24.46 34.93 -15.27
N LEU A 113 -24.81 33.85 -14.60
CA LEU A 113 -26.17 33.39 -14.37
C LEU A 113 -26.88 34.25 -13.30
N THR A 114 -27.26 35.49 -13.64
CA THR A 114 -28.06 36.34 -12.71
C THR A 114 -29.48 35.81 -12.53
N ARG A 115 -29.97 35.02 -13.46
CA ARG A 115 -31.24 34.27 -13.36
C ARG A 115 -30.98 32.75 -13.59
N PRO A 116 -31.65 31.90 -12.81
CA PRO A 116 -32.59 32.21 -11.73
C PRO A 116 -31.95 32.99 -10.58
N SER A 117 -32.78 33.74 -9.83
CA SER A 117 -32.37 34.37 -8.57
C SER A 117 -32.05 33.31 -7.50
N LEU A 118 -31.47 33.74 -6.38
CA LEU A 118 -31.27 32.83 -5.24
C LEU A 118 -32.62 32.31 -4.71
N ASP A 119 -33.64 33.15 -4.62
CA ASP A 119 -34.99 32.76 -4.16
C ASP A 119 -35.61 31.71 -5.12
N ASP A 120 -35.43 31.88 -6.44
CA ASP A 120 -35.88 30.86 -7.42
C ASP A 120 -35.18 29.50 -7.22
N VAL A 121 -33.89 29.51 -6.89
CA VAL A 121 -33.12 28.27 -6.59
C VAL A 121 -33.59 27.66 -5.28
N ILE A 122 -33.88 28.45 -4.24
CA ILE A 122 -34.42 27.92 -2.99
C ILE A 122 -35.82 27.33 -3.21
N ALA A 123 -36.68 28.00 -4.03
CA ALA A 123 -37.97 27.44 -4.41
C ALA A 123 -37.85 26.15 -5.19
N TYR A 124 -36.88 26.07 -6.12
CA TYR A 124 -36.55 24.83 -6.84
C TYR A 124 -36.14 23.71 -5.89
N ARG A 125 -35.23 23.98 -4.94
CA ARG A 125 -34.83 22.98 -3.91
C ARG A 125 -36.04 22.48 -3.14
N SER A 126 -36.90 23.38 -2.65
CA SER A 126 -38.09 23.02 -1.89
C SER A 126 -39.08 22.17 -2.71
N HIS A 127 -39.26 22.45 -3.99
CA HIS A 127 -40.12 21.68 -4.89
C HIS A 127 -39.59 20.21 -5.04
N VAL A 128 -38.29 20.08 -5.27
CA VAL A 128 -37.63 18.77 -5.40
C VAL A 128 -37.64 18.00 -4.07
N ASP A 129 -37.38 18.67 -2.95
CA ASP A 129 -37.34 18.04 -1.63
C ASP A 129 -38.72 17.50 -1.21
N GLN A 130 -39.81 18.18 -1.56
CA GLN A 130 -41.15 17.67 -1.33
C GLN A 130 -41.42 16.41 -2.14
N ALA A 131 -41.07 16.39 -3.43
CA ALA A 131 -41.25 15.27 -4.31
C ALA A 131 -40.34 14.07 -3.91
N MET A 132 -39.09 14.31 -3.53
CA MET A 132 -38.18 13.30 -2.99
C MET A 132 -38.71 12.69 -1.69
N GLY A 133 -39.34 13.49 -0.83
CA GLY A 133 -40.00 12.98 0.37
C GLY A 133 -41.10 11.96 0.07
N VAL A 134 -41.83 12.15 -1.02
CA VAL A 134 -42.83 11.18 -1.50
C VAL A 134 -42.16 9.93 -2.07
N LEU A 135 -41.19 10.09 -2.97
CA LEU A 135 -40.49 8.99 -3.63
C LEU A 135 -39.77 8.05 -2.63
N LEU A 136 -39.04 8.65 -1.68
CA LEU A 136 -38.25 7.90 -0.69
C LEU A 136 -39.11 7.23 0.40
N SER A 137 -40.38 7.64 0.55
CA SER A 137 -41.32 6.98 1.45
C SER A 137 -41.93 5.72 0.87
N ASP A 138 -41.82 5.49 -0.45
CA ASP A 138 -42.28 4.26 -1.14
C ASP A 138 -41.20 3.16 -1.03
N GLY A 139 -41.32 2.33 0.01
CA GLY A 139 -40.37 1.27 0.30
C GLY A 139 -40.21 0.21 -0.82
N ALA A 140 -41.19 0.05 -1.69
CA ALA A 140 -41.12 -0.91 -2.81
C ALA A 140 -40.16 -0.38 -3.91
N ARG A 141 -40.24 0.89 -4.23
CA ARG A 141 -39.37 1.56 -5.22
C ARG A 141 -37.97 1.81 -4.71
N LEU A 142 -37.83 2.08 -3.41
CA LEU A 142 -36.54 2.39 -2.80
C LEU A 142 -35.53 1.26 -3.00
N GLY A 143 -35.95 -0.03 -3.01
CA GLY A 143 -35.06 -1.17 -3.24
C GLY A 143 -34.31 -1.11 -4.58
N GLU A 144 -34.97 -0.60 -5.63
CA GLU A 144 -34.40 -0.45 -6.98
C GLU A 144 -33.53 0.82 -7.12
N LEU A 145 -33.76 1.83 -6.27
CA LEU A 145 -33.12 3.15 -6.35
C LEU A 145 -31.99 3.35 -5.33
N ASN A 146 -31.77 2.41 -4.41
CA ASN A 146 -30.83 2.60 -3.29
C ASN A 146 -29.43 3.05 -3.71
N GLU A 147 -28.85 2.40 -4.73
CA GLU A 147 -27.50 2.76 -5.20
C GLU A 147 -27.46 4.20 -5.75
N LEU A 148 -28.48 4.60 -6.48
CA LEU A 148 -28.57 5.94 -7.04
C LEU A 148 -28.87 6.99 -5.95
N VAL A 149 -29.61 6.63 -4.90
CA VAL A 149 -29.82 7.48 -3.72
C VAL A 149 -28.51 7.68 -2.98
N ASP A 150 -27.75 6.59 -2.74
CA ASP A 150 -26.46 6.68 -2.07
C ASP A 150 -25.45 7.52 -2.88
N LEU A 151 -25.44 7.35 -4.22
CA LEU A 151 -24.63 8.21 -5.09
C LEU A 151 -25.05 9.69 -5.00
N GLY A 152 -26.35 9.98 -5.00
CA GLY A 152 -26.85 11.35 -4.89
C GLY A 152 -26.51 12.01 -3.55
N LEU A 153 -26.54 11.26 -2.45
CA LEU A 153 -26.11 11.72 -1.14
C LEU A 153 -24.63 12.06 -1.15
N ALA A 154 -23.79 11.12 -1.61
CA ALA A 154 -22.35 11.32 -1.69
C ALA A 154 -21.98 12.47 -2.66
N HIS A 155 -22.70 12.62 -3.78
CA HIS A 155 -22.55 13.75 -4.70
C HIS A 155 -22.84 15.11 -4.03
N GLU A 156 -23.91 15.21 -3.25
CA GLU A 156 -24.21 16.45 -2.54
C GLU A 156 -23.19 16.73 -1.42
N GLU A 157 -22.69 15.70 -0.75
CA GLU A 157 -21.60 15.83 0.23
C GLU A 157 -20.28 16.31 -0.40
N GLN A 158 -19.94 15.86 -1.61
CA GLN A 158 -18.81 16.46 -2.36
C GLN A 158 -19.04 17.95 -2.64
N HIS A 159 -20.26 18.32 -3.00
CA HIS A 159 -20.61 19.73 -3.23
C HIS A 159 -20.59 20.59 -1.97
N GLN A 160 -20.80 20.05 -0.77
CA GLN A 160 -20.57 20.75 0.49
C GLN A 160 -19.11 21.17 0.66
N GLU A 161 -18.18 20.28 0.33
CA GLU A 161 -16.75 20.59 0.32
C GLU A 161 -16.41 21.66 -0.74
N LEU A 162 -16.89 21.48 -1.98
CA LEU A 162 -16.66 22.42 -3.06
C LEU A 162 -17.20 23.83 -2.74
N ILE A 163 -18.35 23.95 -2.08
CA ILE A 163 -18.87 25.24 -1.61
C ILE A 163 -17.87 25.96 -0.71
N LEU A 164 -17.27 25.24 0.25
CA LEU A 164 -16.32 25.84 1.20
C LEU A 164 -14.99 26.20 0.53
N MET A 165 -14.52 25.40 -0.44
CA MET A 165 -13.34 25.72 -1.24
C MET A 165 -13.55 26.98 -2.09
N ASP A 166 -14.68 27.03 -2.81
CA ASP A 166 -14.97 28.09 -3.77
C ASP A 166 -15.29 29.41 -3.07
N ILE A 167 -15.96 29.38 -1.90
CA ILE A 167 -16.22 30.58 -1.11
C ILE A 167 -14.96 31.14 -0.44
N LEU A 168 -14.04 30.25 0.03
CA LEU A 168 -12.76 30.72 0.53
C LEU A 168 -11.97 31.42 -0.56
N HIS A 169 -11.93 30.84 -1.77
CA HIS A 169 -11.26 31.47 -2.90
C HIS A 169 -11.88 32.80 -3.27
N LEU A 170 -13.21 32.90 -3.27
CA LEU A 170 -13.92 34.15 -3.53
C LEU A 170 -13.57 35.25 -2.49
N PHE A 171 -13.62 34.90 -1.20
CA PHE A 171 -13.36 35.84 -0.12
C PHE A 171 -11.89 36.25 -0.07
N ALA A 172 -10.96 35.39 -0.48
CA ALA A 172 -9.57 35.74 -0.60
C ALA A 172 -9.27 36.77 -1.72
N GLN A 173 -10.13 36.90 -2.73
CA GLN A 173 -10.00 37.93 -3.77
C GLN A 173 -10.45 39.29 -3.28
N SER A 174 -11.23 39.37 -2.21
CA SER A 174 -11.73 40.63 -1.69
C SER A 174 -10.67 41.39 -0.89
N PRO A 175 -10.39 42.68 -1.16
CA PRO A 175 -9.50 43.48 -0.31
C PRO A 175 -9.95 43.60 1.14
N LEU A 176 -11.23 43.34 1.42
CA LEU A 176 -11.80 43.37 2.77
C LEU A 176 -11.57 42.03 3.52
N GLN A 177 -11.18 40.99 2.82
CA GLN A 177 -10.90 39.67 3.38
C GLN A 177 -11.98 39.17 4.35
N PRO A 178 -13.25 39.09 3.93
CA PRO A 178 -14.36 38.72 4.82
C PRO A 178 -14.18 37.27 5.31
N ALA A 179 -14.66 37.01 6.53
CA ALA A 179 -14.68 35.68 7.09
C ALA A 179 -15.99 34.95 6.75
N PHE A 180 -15.92 33.68 6.39
CA PHE A 180 -17.10 32.82 6.24
C PHE A 180 -17.70 32.43 7.59
N ALA A 181 -16.85 32.11 8.55
CA ALA A 181 -17.24 31.74 9.91
C ALA A 181 -16.61 32.68 10.95
N PRO A 182 -17.20 32.82 12.15
CA PRO A 182 -16.64 33.65 13.21
C PRO A 182 -15.17 33.25 13.53
N PRO A 183 -14.35 34.24 13.93
CA PRO A 183 -12.99 33.96 14.38
C PRO A 183 -12.99 32.99 15.56
N ARG A 184 -12.15 31.96 15.51
CA ARG A 184 -11.92 31.03 16.64
C ARG A 184 -10.77 31.51 17.50
N PRO A 185 -10.79 31.24 18.81
CA PRO A 185 -9.58 31.31 19.64
C PRO A 185 -8.50 30.41 19.05
N ARG A 186 -7.23 30.81 19.14
CA ARG A 186 -6.12 29.91 18.81
C ARG A 186 -6.14 28.75 19.79
N ASP A 187 -5.91 27.54 19.26
CA ASP A 187 -5.63 26.41 20.13
C ASP A 187 -4.34 26.73 20.93
N PRO A 188 -4.26 26.29 22.20
CA PRO A 188 -3.03 26.41 22.96
C PRO A 188 -1.88 25.79 22.16
N VAL A 189 -0.76 26.49 22.04
CA VAL A 189 0.44 25.91 21.41
C VAL A 189 0.91 24.79 22.32
N ASP A 190 0.63 23.55 21.92
CA ASP A 190 1.16 22.39 22.61
C ASP A 190 2.66 22.33 22.36
N SER A 191 3.47 22.23 23.42
CA SER A 191 4.93 22.15 23.33
C SER A 191 5.44 20.92 22.57
N HIS A 192 4.59 19.93 22.36
CA HIS A 192 4.88 18.73 21.54
C HIS A 192 4.82 18.95 20.03
N ALA A 193 4.36 20.10 19.58
CA ALA A 193 4.20 20.42 18.16
C ALA A 193 5.52 20.71 17.41
N THR A 194 6.65 20.66 18.09
CA THR A 194 8.01 20.76 17.52
C THR A 194 8.69 19.39 17.37
N GLU A 195 7.94 18.28 17.50
CA GLU A 195 8.50 16.97 17.31
C GLU A 195 8.99 16.77 15.87
N GLN A 196 10.22 16.32 15.74
CA GLN A 196 10.81 15.97 14.44
C GLN A 196 9.91 14.95 13.72
N LEU A 197 9.69 15.14 12.42
CA LEU A 197 8.97 14.23 11.56
C LEU A 197 9.61 12.83 11.65
N GLN A 198 8.81 11.82 11.97
CA GLN A 198 9.24 10.43 12.03
C GLN A 198 8.71 9.66 10.82
N PHE A 199 9.34 8.53 10.51
CA PHE A 199 8.90 7.66 9.43
C PHE A 199 8.52 6.29 9.97
N VAL A 200 7.42 5.74 9.49
CA VAL A 200 6.89 4.42 9.81
C VAL A 200 7.17 3.49 8.64
N GLY A 201 7.88 2.40 8.87
CA GLY A 201 8.27 1.45 7.82
C GLY A 201 7.17 0.43 7.50
N PHE A 202 7.05 0.11 6.20
CA PHE A 202 6.16 -0.90 5.65
C PHE A 202 6.96 -1.85 4.76
N GLN A 203 6.75 -3.15 4.94
CA GLN A 203 7.48 -4.17 4.18
C GLN A 203 7.06 -4.27 2.70
N GLY A 204 5.91 -3.69 2.35
CA GLY A 204 5.37 -3.84 1.02
C GLY A 204 4.93 -5.28 0.69
N GLY A 205 5.21 -5.71 -0.54
CA GLY A 205 4.79 -7.01 -1.05
C GLY A 205 3.52 -6.95 -1.89
N LEU A 206 2.87 -8.09 -2.10
CA LEU A 206 1.64 -8.17 -2.85
C LEU A 206 0.46 -7.74 -1.97
N VAL A 207 -0.12 -6.60 -2.27
CA VAL A 207 -1.25 -6.01 -1.54
C VAL A 207 -2.51 -5.95 -2.40
N GLU A 208 -3.66 -5.75 -1.78
CA GLU A 208 -4.91 -5.49 -2.48
C GLU A 208 -5.32 -4.03 -2.28
N VAL A 209 -5.61 -3.35 -3.38
CA VAL A 209 -6.00 -1.94 -3.47
C VAL A 209 -7.39 -1.81 -4.06
N GLY A 210 -8.17 -0.87 -3.56
CA GLY A 210 -9.54 -0.63 -4.00
C GLY A 210 -10.58 -1.11 -3.00
N HIS A 211 -11.85 -0.77 -3.26
CA HIS A 211 -12.96 -1.06 -2.36
C HIS A 211 -13.17 -2.55 -2.13
N ALA A 212 -13.21 -2.98 -0.86
CA ALA A 212 -13.31 -4.38 -0.47
C ALA A 212 -14.72 -4.96 -0.53
N GLY A 213 -15.73 -4.14 -0.92
CA GLY A 213 -17.14 -4.50 -0.87
C GLY A 213 -17.80 -4.12 0.47
N GLY A 214 -19.14 -4.02 0.43
CA GLY A 214 -19.96 -3.56 1.56
C GLY A 214 -20.06 -2.04 1.67
N GLY A 215 -21.30 -1.54 1.68
CA GLY A 215 -21.58 -0.10 1.70
C GLY A 215 -21.34 0.58 0.35
N PHE A 216 -21.44 1.91 0.35
CA PHE A 216 -21.26 2.75 -0.84
C PHE A 216 -19.77 3.00 -1.12
N ALA A 217 -19.42 2.91 -2.41
CA ALA A 217 -18.15 3.40 -2.97
C ALA A 217 -18.42 3.99 -4.35
N PHE A 218 -17.59 4.94 -4.77
CA PHE A 218 -17.65 5.42 -6.15
C PHE A 218 -17.08 4.37 -7.12
N ASP A 219 -17.48 4.43 -8.38
CA ASP A 219 -17.02 3.51 -9.43
C ASP A 219 -15.50 3.48 -9.58
N ASN A 220 -14.84 4.63 -9.41
CA ASN A 220 -13.39 4.78 -9.51
C ASN A 220 -12.59 4.11 -8.37
N GLU A 221 -13.27 3.66 -7.31
CA GLU A 221 -12.66 2.89 -6.22
C GLU A 221 -12.60 1.39 -6.55
N SER A 222 -13.15 0.96 -7.68
CA SER A 222 -13.31 -0.44 -8.10
C SER A 222 -12.76 -0.68 -9.51
N PRO A 223 -12.43 -1.95 -9.85
CA PRO A 223 -12.45 -3.14 -9.00
C PRO A 223 -11.26 -3.20 -8.05
N ARG A 224 -11.44 -3.89 -6.90
CA ARG A 224 -10.32 -4.25 -6.02
C ARG A 224 -9.34 -5.13 -6.80
N HIS A 225 -8.06 -4.82 -6.73
CA HIS A 225 -7.04 -5.48 -7.53
C HIS A 225 -5.73 -5.63 -6.74
N LYS A 226 -4.86 -6.48 -7.24
CA LYS A 226 -3.54 -6.71 -6.64
C LYS A 226 -2.55 -5.68 -7.17
N ALA A 227 -1.74 -5.13 -6.27
CA ALA A 227 -0.61 -4.26 -6.55
C ALA A 227 0.63 -4.77 -5.80
N TRP A 228 1.79 -4.63 -6.43
CA TRP A 228 3.06 -4.84 -5.76
C TRP A 228 3.57 -3.53 -5.19
N LEU A 229 4.00 -3.54 -3.93
CA LEU A 229 4.66 -2.41 -3.29
C LEU A 229 6.07 -2.82 -2.89
N GLU A 230 7.06 -2.02 -3.25
CA GLU A 230 8.39 -2.13 -2.66
C GLU A 230 8.34 -1.70 -1.19
N PRO A 231 9.31 -2.12 -0.35
CA PRO A 231 9.42 -1.62 1.01
C PRO A 231 9.53 -0.10 1.02
N PHE A 232 8.75 0.55 1.88
CA PHE A 232 8.71 2.01 1.96
C PHE A 232 8.51 2.50 3.39
N GLU A 233 8.82 3.76 3.61
CA GLU A 233 8.50 4.47 4.83
C GLU A 233 7.49 5.58 4.54
N LEU A 234 6.56 5.78 5.45
CA LEU A 234 5.57 6.85 5.39
C LEU A 234 5.72 7.76 6.61
N ALA A 235 5.72 9.06 6.38
CA ALA A 235 5.78 10.04 7.46
C ALA A 235 4.60 9.87 8.42
N ASP A 236 4.88 9.96 9.71
CA ASP A 236 3.91 9.74 10.79
C ASP A 236 2.80 10.80 10.85
N ARG A 237 3.03 11.99 10.26
CA ARG A 237 2.12 13.13 10.19
C ARG A 237 2.29 13.94 8.91
N LEU A 238 1.41 14.89 8.71
CA LEU A 238 1.50 15.86 7.63
C LEU A 238 2.67 16.87 7.86
N VAL A 239 3.18 17.43 6.77
CA VAL A 239 4.16 18.53 6.78
C VAL A 239 3.52 19.78 7.35
N THR A 240 4.19 20.44 8.29
CA THR A 240 3.69 21.62 9.01
C THR A 240 4.04 22.92 8.31
N ASN A 241 3.33 24.00 8.69
CA ASN A 241 3.63 25.35 8.23
C ASN A 241 5.05 25.79 8.60
N ALA A 242 5.56 25.40 9.77
CA ALA A 242 6.94 25.71 10.17
C ALA A 242 7.99 25.06 9.25
N GLU A 243 7.77 23.80 8.89
CA GLU A 243 8.64 23.07 7.96
C GLU A 243 8.58 23.67 6.55
N TRP A 244 7.41 24.11 6.13
CA TRP A 244 7.24 24.80 4.85
C TRP A 244 7.93 26.17 4.81
N LEU A 245 7.90 26.92 5.91
CA LEU A 245 8.67 28.16 6.04
C LEU A 245 10.19 27.93 5.92
N ALA A 246 10.69 26.81 6.42
CA ALA A 246 12.10 26.44 6.23
C ALA A 246 12.43 26.19 4.74
N PHE A 247 11.54 25.55 3.99
CA PHE A 247 11.65 25.39 2.54
C PHE A 247 11.68 26.74 1.81
N ILE A 248 10.79 27.67 2.18
CA ILE A 248 10.77 29.02 1.61
C ILE A 248 12.08 29.75 1.94
N ALA A 249 12.52 29.70 3.20
CA ALA A 249 13.72 30.39 3.68
C ALA A 249 15.02 29.87 3.01
N ASP A 250 15.05 28.57 2.64
CA ASP A 250 16.16 27.97 1.87
C ASP A 250 16.06 28.23 0.36
N GLY A 251 15.15 29.10 -0.06
CA GLY A 251 14.98 29.50 -1.45
C GLY A 251 14.27 28.44 -2.31
N GLY A 252 13.42 27.60 -1.75
CA GLY A 252 12.75 26.50 -2.44
C GLY A 252 11.99 26.93 -3.70
N TYR A 253 11.39 28.12 -3.71
CA TYR A 253 10.70 28.69 -4.87
C TYR A 253 11.65 29.38 -5.90
N GLN A 254 12.95 29.42 -5.64
CA GLN A 254 13.98 29.98 -6.54
C GLN A 254 14.90 28.89 -7.12
N ARG A 255 14.75 27.63 -6.72
CA ARG A 255 15.64 26.52 -7.04
C ARG A 255 14.99 25.59 -8.09
N PRO A 256 15.25 25.79 -9.41
CA PRO A 256 14.59 25.03 -10.48
C PRO A 256 14.83 23.51 -10.41
N GLU A 257 15.96 23.08 -9.85
CA GLU A 257 16.30 21.66 -9.73
C GLU A 257 15.38 20.85 -8.81
N LEU A 258 14.59 21.52 -7.98
CA LEU A 258 13.61 20.88 -7.10
C LEU A 258 12.26 20.60 -7.79
N TRP A 259 12.01 21.31 -8.92
CA TRP A 259 10.69 21.35 -9.52
C TRP A 259 10.57 20.49 -10.76
N LEU A 260 9.41 19.88 -10.94
CA LEU A 260 9.03 19.34 -12.23
C LEU A 260 8.94 20.48 -13.28
N SER A 261 9.30 20.21 -14.53
CA SER A 261 9.44 21.23 -15.59
C SER A 261 8.21 22.14 -15.73
N GLU A 262 7.02 21.57 -15.74
CA GLU A 262 5.77 22.33 -15.86
C GLU A 262 5.46 23.13 -14.59
N GLY A 263 5.77 22.58 -13.42
CA GLY A 263 5.66 23.26 -12.13
C GLY A 263 6.56 24.49 -12.07
N TRP A 264 7.82 24.36 -12.50
CA TRP A 264 8.75 25.49 -12.60
C TRP A 264 8.28 26.57 -13.56
N ALA A 265 7.75 26.20 -14.73
CA ALA A 265 7.19 27.14 -15.67
C ALA A 265 6.04 27.96 -15.05
N ARG A 266 5.19 27.31 -14.22
CA ARG A 266 4.12 27.97 -13.48
C ARG A 266 4.61 28.92 -12.41
N VAL A 267 5.57 28.49 -11.57
CA VAL A 267 6.23 29.34 -10.57
C VAL A 267 6.69 30.65 -11.19
N ARG A 268 7.33 30.57 -12.38
CA ARG A 268 7.84 31.74 -13.11
C ARG A 268 6.71 32.59 -13.71
N ALA A 269 5.70 31.96 -14.29
CA ALA A 269 4.62 32.67 -14.99
C ALA A 269 3.64 33.35 -14.04
N GLU A 270 3.35 32.71 -12.92
CA GLU A 270 2.35 33.14 -11.96
C GLU A 270 2.95 33.80 -10.70
N GLY A 271 4.28 33.82 -10.59
CA GLY A 271 5.01 34.44 -9.47
C GLY A 271 4.76 33.75 -8.14
N TRP A 272 4.77 32.41 -8.10
CA TRP A 272 4.58 31.70 -6.86
C TRP A 272 5.79 31.84 -5.94
N GLU A 273 5.54 32.21 -4.68
CA GLU A 273 6.56 32.38 -3.65
C GLU A 273 6.18 31.71 -2.32
N ALA A 274 4.91 31.26 -2.19
CA ALA A 274 4.33 30.64 -1.01
C ALA A 274 3.03 29.88 -1.37
N PRO A 275 2.43 29.09 -0.46
CA PRO A 275 1.10 28.50 -0.60
C PRO A 275 0.03 29.57 -0.93
N LEU A 276 -1.04 29.17 -1.66
CA LEU A 276 -1.95 30.07 -2.33
C LEU A 276 -2.47 31.25 -1.49
N TYR A 277 -2.80 31.05 -0.24
CA TYR A 277 -3.45 32.06 0.60
C TYR A 277 -2.50 32.73 1.60
N TRP A 278 -1.20 32.42 1.51
CA TRP A 278 -0.22 33.04 2.40
C TRP A 278 0.16 34.43 1.92
N GLN A 279 0.33 35.33 2.89
CA GLN A 279 0.79 36.69 2.64
C GLN A 279 1.67 37.16 3.78
N THR A 280 2.67 38.00 3.46
CA THR A 280 3.49 38.66 4.46
C THR A 280 2.79 39.90 5.02
N SER A 281 2.90 40.12 6.33
CA SER A 281 2.41 41.30 7.00
C SER A 281 3.50 41.95 7.84
N LEU A 282 3.58 43.28 7.83
CA LEU A 282 4.46 44.07 8.72
C LEU A 282 3.74 44.22 10.08
N GLY A 283 4.14 43.42 11.05
CA GLY A 283 3.70 43.52 12.43
C GLY A 283 4.67 44.32 13.30
N LYS A 284 4.32 44.57 14.58
CA LYS A 284 5.19 45.24 15.56
C LYS A 284 6.50 44.47 15.84
N GLU A 285 6.55 43.21 15.58
CA GLU A 285 7.68 42.29 15.80
C GLU A 285 8.47 41.98 14.51
N GLY A 286 8.17 42.66 13.39
CA GLY A 286 8.81 42.41 12.09
C GLY A 286 7.85 41.83 11.05
N ILE A 287 8.40 41.26 9.98
CA ILE A 287 7.63 40.62 8.91
C ILE A 287 7.13 39.27 9.44
N GLY A 288 5.80 39.12 9.57
CA GLY A 288 5.15 37.87 9.92
C GLY A 288 4.38 37.29 8.72
N TRP A 289 4.09 35.98 8.77
CA TRP A 289 3.23 35.32 7.80
C TRP A 289 1.81 35.18 8.31
N SER A 290 0.84 35.42 7.43
CA SER A 290 -0.59 35.22 7.65
C SER A 290 -1.17 34.43 6.50
N ALA A 291 -2.27 33.72 6.75
CA ALA A 291 -3.02 33.01 5.71
C ALA A 291 -4.50 33.41 5.74
N MET A 292 -5.11 33.55 4.56
CA MET A 292 -6.55 33.67 4.43
C MET A 292 -7.18 32.31 4.68
N THR A 293 -8.16 32.26 5.58
CA THR A 293 -8.87 31.04 6.00
C THR A 293 -10.39 31.28 5.96
N LEU A 294 -11.20 30.26 6.16
CA LEU A 294 -12.65 30.42 6.35
C LEU A 294 -13.01 31.29 7.56
N HIS A 295 -12.06 31.52 8.47
CA HIS A 295 -12.19 32.46 9.60
C HIS A 295 -11.58 33.85 9.34
N GLY A 296 -11.40 34.21 8.06
CA GLY A 296 -10.73 35.44 7.64
C GLY A 296 -9.20 35.34 7.67
N LEU A 297 -8.51 36.47 7.57
CA LEU A 297 -7.05 36.52 7.63
C LEU A 297 -6.55 36.23 9.04
N ARG A 298 -5.67 35.22 9.16
CA ARG A 298 -5.11 34.76 10.44
C ARG A 298 -3.59 34.70 10.39
N ALA A 299 -2.93 35.05 11.49
CA ALA A 299 -1.51 34.75 11.61
C ALA A 299 -1.30 33.24 11.52
N LEU A 300 -0.23 32.83 10.83
CA LEU A 300 0.05 31.44 10.51
C LEU A 300 0.24 30.62 11.79
N GLU A 301 -0.43 29.48 11.88
CA GLU A 301 -0.27 28.50 12.95
C GLU A 301 0.87 27.54 12.56
N LEU A 302 2.04 27.72 13.16
CA LEU A 302 3.28 27.03 12.73
C LEU A 302 3.20 25.50 12.81
N THR A 303 2.44 25.00 13.76
CA THR A 303 2.29 23.55 14.03
C THR A 303 1.17 22.88 13.24
N ALA A 304 0.28 23.66 12.64
CA ALA A 304 -0.75 23.12 11.76
C ALA A 304 -0.13 22.66 10.42
N PRO A 305 -0.73 21.68 9.75
CA PRO A 305 -0.31 21.26 8.42
C PRO A 305 -0.38 22.40 7.41
N VAL A 306 0.62 22.44 6.51
CA VAL A 306 0.60 23.33 5.35
C VAL A 306 -0.55 22.96 4.43
N SER A 307 -1.30 23.95 3.96
CA SER A 307 -2.47 23.74 3.12
C SER A 307 -2.46 24.63 1.87
N HIS A 308 -3.32 24.26 0.91
CA HIS A 308 -3.51 25.00 -0.35
C HIS A 308 -2.23 25.08 -1.20
N VAL A 309 -1.59 23.93 -1.37
CA VAL A 309 -0.41 23.71 -2.20
C VAL A 309 -0.77 22.86 -3.43
N SER A 310 -0.15 23.13 -4.57
CA SER A 310 -0.28 22.31 -5.77
C SER A 310 0.51 21.00 -5.64
N PHE A 311 0.23 20.03 -6.52
CA PHE A 311 1.06 18.84 -6.65
C PHE A 311 2.53 19.19 -6.94
N TYR A 312 2.76 20.21 -7.77
CA TYR A 312 4.12 20.65 -8.10
C TYR A 312 4.87 21.21 -6.89
N GLU A 313 4.18 21.96 -6.02
CA GLU A 313 4.76 22.44 -4.76
C GLU A 313 5.04 21.29 -3.80
N ALA A 314 4.13 20.30 -3.72
CA ALA A 314 4.29 19.12 -2.89
C ALA A 314 5.49 18.27 -3.32
N GLU A 315 5.68 18.02 -4.62
CA GLU A 315 6.83 17.31 -5.17
C GLU A 315 8.15 18.10 -4.96
N ALA A 316 8.13 19.42 -5.16
CA ALA A 316 9.31 20.26 -4.93
C ALA A 316 9.74 20.24 -3.47
N TYR A 317 8.79 20.33 -2.54
CA TYR A 317 9.06 20.19 -1.11
C TYR A 317 9.61 18.80 -0.77
N ALA A 318 9.01 17.74 -1.30
CA ALA A 318 9.45 16.38 -1.05
C ALA A 318 10.91 16.18 -1.56
N SER A 319 11.22 16.68 -2.75
CA SER A 319 12.58 16.65 -3.31
C SER A 319 13.58 17.42 -2.42
N TRP A 320 13.20 18.61 -1.93
CA TRP A 320 14.01 19.40 -1.00
C TRP A 320 14.26 18.67 0.32
N ALA A 321 13.27 17.95 0.83
CA ALA A 321 13.34 17.18 2.07
C ALA A 321 14.10 15.84 1.92
N GLY A 322 14.64 15.52 0.72
CA GLY A 322 15.27 14.23 0.46
C GLY A 322 14.29 13.05 0.57
N ALA A 323 13.05 13.27 0.14
CA ALA A 323 11.94 12.33 0.23
C ALA A 323 11.12 12.38 -1.07
N ARG A 324 10.01 11.67 -1.12
CA ARG A 324 9.02 11.70 -2.20
C ARG A 324 7.59 11.75 -1.67
N LEU A 325 6.61 11.94 -2.53
CA LEU A 325 5.23 11.68 -2.19
C LEU A 325 4.94 10.17 -2.21
N PRO A 326 3.97 9.67 -1.40
CA PRO A 326 3.52 8.30 -1.49
C PRO A 326 2.80 8.04 -2.82
N THR A 327 2.80 6.80 -3.28
CA THR A 327 1.82 6.34 -4.28
C THR A 327 0.45 6.16 -3.61
N GLU A 328 -0.64 6.18 -4.40
CA GLU A 328 -1.97 5.93 -3.85
C GLU A 328 -2.11 4.53 -3.22
N ALA A 329 -1.39 3.56 -3.76
CA ALA A 329 -1.41 2.19 -3.25
C ALA A 329 -0.64 2.05 -1.91
N GLU A 330 0.49 2.74 -1.76
CA GLU A 330 1.22 2.82 -0.48
C GLU A 330 0.38 3.50 0.60
N TRP A 331 -0.27 4.61 0.24
CA TRP A 331 -1.13 5.35 1.16
C TRP A 331 -2.32 4.50 1.62
N GLU A 332 -2.99 3.81 0.68
CA GLU A 332 -4.14 2.94 0.99
C GLU A 332 -3.72 1.76 1.85
N HIS A 333 -2.61 1.09 1.50
CA HIS A 333 -2.07 -0.01 2.29
C HIS A 333 -1.74 0.40 3.73
N ALA A 334 -1.11 1.56 3.91
CA ALA A 334 -0.77 2.07 5.24
C ALA A 334 -2.00 2.45 6.08
N SER A 335 -3.11 2.81 5.45
CA SER A 335 -4.32 3.33 6.12
C SER A 335 -5.46 2.32 6.26
N GLN A 336 -5.43 1.17 5.56
CA GLN A 336 -6.58 0.26 5.41
C GLN A 336 -7.12 -0.29 6.75
N ASP A 337 -6.24 -0.49 7.74
CA ASP A 337 -6.59 -1.03 9.06
C ASP A 337 -6.78 0.07 10.13
N LEU A 338 -6.62 1.34 9.75
CA LEU A 338 -6.79 2.45 10.68
C LEU A 338 -8.27 2.87 10.78
N PRO A 339 -8.72 3.29 11.95
CA PRO A 339 -10.06 3.85 12.09
C PRO A 339 -10.18 5.16 11.31
N ILE A 340 -11.31 5.35 10.61
CA ILE A 340 -11.60 6.59 9.88
C ILE A 340 -12.06 7.65 10.88
N VAL A 341 -11.10 8.21 11.59
CA VAL A 341 -11.30 9.25 12.62
C VAL A 341 -10.34 10.40 12.36
N GLY A 342 -10.84 11.63 12.38
CA GLY A 342 -10.01 12.81 12.13
C GLY A 342 -10.80 14.11 12.23
N ASN A 343 -10.13 15.19 11.85
CA ASN A 343 -10.72 16.53 11.79
C ASN A 343 -11.48 16.70 10.48
N PHE A 344 -12.80 16.44 10.53
CA PHE A 344 -13.75 16.60 9.43
C PHE A 344 -14.69 17.79 9.66
N LEU A 345 -15.54 18.10 8.67
CA LEU A 345 -16.52 19.19 8.71
C LEU A 345 -17.36 19.19 10.01
N GLY A 346 -17.72 18.01 10.51
CA GLY A 346 -18.49 17.86 11.76
C GLY A 346 -17.80 18.41 13.02
N SER A 347 -16.49 18.64 12.99
CA SER A 347 -15.77 19.32 14.07
C SER A 347 -16.10 20.82 14.18
N GLY A 348 -16.59 21.42 13.10
CA GLY A 348 -16.81 22.86 12.96
C GLY A 348 -15.52 23.70 12.97
N ARG A 349 -14.33 23.08 12.89
CA ARG A 349 -13.05 23.79 12.90
C ARG A 349 -12.78 24.54 11.61
N LEU A 350 -13.12 23.96 10.47
CA LEU A 350 -12.94 24.52 9.13
C LEU A 350 -11.48 24.93 8.82
N SER A 351 -10.53 24.34 9.51
CA SER A 351 -9.09 24.52 9.33
C SER A 351 -8.34 23.27 9.79
N PRO A 352 -7.18 22.95 9.20
CA PRO A 352 -6.34 21.86 9.69
C PRO A 352 -5.81 22.19 11.09
N MET A 353 -5.48 21.17 11.86
CA MET A 353 -4.99 21.30 13.22
C MET A 353 -3.66 20.60 13.41
N ALA A 354 -2.90 21.01 14.44
CA ALA A 354 -1.68 20.32 14.83
C ALA A 354 -1.91 18.81 15.05
N PRO A 355 -0.94 17.96 14.73
CA PRO A 355 -1.08 16.51 14.93
C PRO A 355 -1.37 16.19 16.40
N PRO A 356 -2.28 15.25 16.69
CA PRO A 356 -2.48 14.78 18.05
C PRO A 356 -1.20 14.10 18.57
N PRO A 357 -0.92 14.14 19.89
CA PRO A 357 0.20 13.41 20.46
C PRO A 357 0.03 11.91 20.26
N GLY A 358 1.14 11.19 20.05
CA GLY A 358 1.12 9.73 19.90
C GLY A 358 2.20 9.21 18.96
N ALA A 359 2.37 7.89 18.93
CA ALA A 359 3.26 7.19 18.02
C ALA A 359 2.47 6.55 16.87
N GLY A 360 3.16 6.24 15.78
CA GLY A 360 2.58 5.67 14.57
C GLY A 360 1.95 6.72 13.66
N LEU A 361 1.16 6.25 12.67
CA LEU A 361 0.54 7.15 11.69
C LEU A 361 -0.59 7.99 12.33
N ARG A 362 -0.50 9.29 12.13
CA ARG A 362 -1.46 10.30 12.60
C ARG A 362 -2.01 11.09 11.42
N GLN A 363 -3.20 11.67 11.53
CA GLN A 363 -3.80 12.54 10.50
C GLN A 363 -3.95 11.87 9.12
N MET A 364 -4.09 10.53 9.07
CA MET A 364 -4.34 9.82 7.81
C MET A 364 -5.73 10.16 7.25
N PHE A 365 -6.66 10.54 8.11
CA PHE A 365 -8.00 10.91 7.72
C PHE A 365 -8.38 12.28 8.28
N GLY A 366 -9.00 13.11 7.43
CA GLY A 366 -9.35 14.48 7.77
C GLY A 366 -8.16 15.44 7.66
N ASP A 367 -8.24 16.61 8.28
CA ASP A 367 -7.33 17.73 8.15
C ASP A 367 -7.17 18.21 6.69
N LEU A 368 -6.41 17.46 5.87
CA LEU A 368 -6.14 17.83 4.47
C LEU A 368 -6.15 16.59 3.56
N TRP A 369 -6.65 16.74 2.35
CA TRP A 369 -6.40 15.81 1.27
C TRP A 369 -4.89 15.71 0.99
N GLU A 370 -4.36 14.51 0.98
CA GLU A 370 -2.93 14.25 0.80
C GLU A 370 -2.62 13.97 -0.66
N TRP A 371 -1.76 14.79 -1.28
CA TRP A 371 -1.26 14.53 -2.61
C TRP A 371 -0.50 13.20 -2.66
N THR A 372 -0.80 12.40 -3.66
CA THR A 372 0.01 11.22 -4.02
C THR A 372 0.71 11.43 -5.34
N ARG A 373 1.80 10.71 -5.59
CA ARG A 373 2.49 10.76 -6.89
C ARG A 373 1.81 9.92 -7.97
N SER A 374 0.65 9.34 -7.69
CA SER A 374 -0.10 8.52 -8.63
C SER A 374 -0.96 9.37 -9.55
N SER A 375 -0.83 9.14 -10.87
CA SER A 375 -1.76 9.68 -11.85
C SER A 375 -3.15 9.08 -11.66
N TYR A 376 -4.20 9.90 -11.81
CA TYR A 376 -5.56 9.42 -11.79
C TYR A 376 -5.86 8.64 -13.07
N SER A 377 -5.78 7.32 -12.96
CA SER A 377 -5.97 6.35 -14.03
C SER A 377 -6.98 5.28 -13.62
N PRO A 378 -7.64 4.59 -14.59
CA PRO A 378 -8.53 3.49 -14.26
C PRO A 378 -7.78 2.34 -13.60
N TYR A 379 -8.39 1.72 -12.60
CA TYR A 379 -7.87 0.49 -12.03
C TYR A 379 -7.94 -0.67 -13.05
N PRO A 380 -7.06 -1.69 -12.94
CA PRO A 380 -7.11 -2.87 -13.80
C PRO A 380 -8.52 -3.50 -13.79
N GLY A 381 -9.12 -3.65 -14.97
CA GLY A 381 -10.47 -4.19 -15.10
C GLY A 381 -11.61 -3.18 -14.87
N PHE A 382 -11.32 -1.89 -14.67
CA PHE A 382 -12.33 -0.85 -14.57
C PHE A 382 -13.21 -0.80 -15.82
N THR A 383 -14.51 -0.70 -15.63
CA THR A 383 -15.51 -0.53 -16.70
C THR A 383 -16.45 0.59 -16.33
N LEU A 384 -16.71 1.49 -17.28
CA LEU A 384 -17.70 2.56 -17.10
C LEU A 384 -19.09 1.98 -16.89
N ALA A 385 -19.83 2.53 -15.93
CA ALA A 385 -21.26 2.22 -15.78
C ALA A 385 -22.03 2.66 -17.04
N ALA A 386 -23.09 1.95 -17.37
CA ALA A 386 -23.93 2.28 -18.53
C ALA A 386 -24.71 3.60 -18.30
N GLY A 387 -24.88 4.38 -19.36
CA GLY A 387 -25.66 5.61 -19.34
C GLY A 387 -24.92 6.82 -18.76
N ALA A 388 -25.65 7.92 -18.54
CA ALA A 388 -25.07 9.20 -18.09
C ALA A 388 -24.38 9.11 -16.73
N VAL A 389 -24.82 8.22 -15.84
CA VAL A 389 -24.19 8.01 -14.52
C VAL A 389 -22.72 7.58 -14.67
N GLY A 390 -22.36 6.80 -15.70
CA GLY A 390 -20.99 6.40 -15.98
C GLY A 390 -20.05 7.54 -16.39
N GLU A 391 -20.58 8.71 -16.70
CA GLU A 391 -19.78 9.89 -16.99
C GLU A 391 -19.24 10.59 -15.70
N TYR A 392 -19.59 10.07 -14.53
CA TYR A 392 -19.30 10.74 -13.26
C TYR A 392 -17.80 10.87 -12.98
N ASN A 393 -17.03 9.78 -13.08
CA ASN A 393 -15.59 9.75 -12.78
C ASN A 393 -14.71 9.38 -13.98
N GLY A 394 -15.13 8.40 -14.78
CA GLY A 394 -14.26 7.75 -15.75
C GLY A 394 -13.65 8.67 -16.82
N LYS A 395 -14.37 9.70 -17.25
CA LYS A 395 -13.86 10.64 -18.27
C LYS A 395 -12.81 11.63 -17.76
N PHE A 396 -12.59 11.68 -16.44
CA PHE A 396 -11.58 12.54 -15.82
C PHE A 396 -10.23 11.84 -15.60
N MET A 397 -10.12 10.54 -15.95
CA MET A 397 -8.91 9.73 -15.77
C MET A 397 -7.82 10.06 -16.77
N ALA A 398 -7.44 11.35 -16.85
CA ALA A 398 -6.34 11.84 -17.68
C ALA A 398 -5.79 13.18 -17.15
N GLY A 399 -4.48 13.28 -16.97
CA GLY A 399 -3.79 14.51 -16.61
C GLY A 399 -4.02 15.03 -15.19
N GLN A 400 -4.69 14.27 -14.35
CA GLN A 400 -4.95 14.61 -12.94
C GLN A 400 -4.14 13.69 -12.02
N MET A 401 -3.93 14.11 -10.77
CA MET A 401 -3.23 13.36 -9.74
C MET A 401 -4.20 12.99 -8.62
N VAL A 402 -3.96 11.85 -7.98
CA VAL A 402 -4.82 11.33 -6.91
C VAL A 402 -4.48 11.99 -5.58
N LEU A 403 -5.52 12.30 -4.80
CA LEU A 403 -5.43 12.70 -3.40
C LEU A 403 -6.22 11.73 -2.52
N ARG A 404 -5.76 11.54 -1.28
CA ARG A 404 -6.33 10.61 -0.31
C ARG A 404 -6.63 11.29 1.03
N GLY A 405 -7.48 10.70 1.86
CA GLY A 405 -7.67 10.97 3.28
C GLY A 405 -8.86 11.84 3.67
N GLY A 406 -9.28 12.78 2.85
CA GLY A 406 -10.29 13.76 3.22
C GLY A 406 -9.71 15.01 3.88
N ALA A 407 -10.51 16.04 4.09
CA ALA A 407 -10.10 17.32 4.65
C ALA A 407 -10.99 17.76 5.82
N CYS A 408 -10.58 18.83 6.52
CA CYS A 408 -11.36 19.45 7.60
C CYS A 408 -12.72 20.00 7.15
N VAL A 409 -12.95 20.06 5.85
CA VAL A 409 -14.22 20.48 5.21
C VAL A 409 -14.98 19.32 4.55
N THR A 410 -14.44 18.10 4.59
CA THR A 410 -15.12 16.89 4.12
C THR A 410 -16.19 16.45 5.13
N PRO A 411 -17.43 16.14 4.71
CA PRO A 411 -18.47 15.63 5.59
C PRO A 411 -18.08 14.36 6.34
N PRO A 412 -18.50 14.20 7.61
CA PRO A 412 -18.23 12.98 8.37
C PRO A 412 -18.83 11.73 7.71
N GLY A 413 -18.08 10.64 7.62
CA GLY A 413 -18.54 9.40 7.00
C GLY A 413 -18.46 9.36 5.48
N HIS A 414 -18.05 10.47 4.84
CA HIS A 414 -17.92 10.54 3.39
C HIS A 414 -16.67 9.82 2.86
N THR A 415 -15.54 9.91 3.59
CA THR A 415 -14.27 9.31 3.16
C THR A 415 -14.11 7.84 3.57
N ARG A 416 -13.23 7.13 2.88
CA ARG A 416 -12.82 5.72 3.07
C ARG A 416 -11.34 5.58 2.74
N ALA A 417 -10.70 4.51 3.17
CA ALA A 417 -9.32 4.23 2.78
C ALA A 417 -9.16 4.11 1.25
N SER A 418 -10.17 3.56 0.56
CA SER A 418 -10.20 3.41 -0.91
C SER A 418 -10.62 4.67 -1.67
N TYR A 419 -11.12 5.73 -0.99
CA TYR A 419 -11.62 6.93 -1.66
C TYR A 419 -10.53 7.61 -2.48
N ARG A 420 -10.83 7.91 -3.76
CA ARG A 420 -9.93 8.57 -4.72
C ARG A 420 -10.47 9.95 -5.08
N ASN A 421 -9.91 11.01 -4.49
CA ASN A 421 -10.11 12.38 -4.96
C ASN A 421 -9.04 12.71 -6.02
N PHE A 422 -9.33 13.66 -6.90
CA PHE A 422 -8.42 13.95 -8.02
C PHE A 422 -8.53 15.40 -8.46
N PHE A 423 -7.37 16.03 -8.75
CA PHE A 423 -7.25 17.40 -9.24
C PHE A 423 -6.12 17.51 -10.25
N TYR A 424 -6.16 18.56 -11.09
CA TYR A 424 -5.02 18.86 -11.96
C TYR A 424 -3.81 19.31 -11.13
N PRO A 425 -2.58 18.96 -11.55
CA PRO A 425 -1.38 19.14 -10.71
C PRO A 425 -1.05 20.60 -10.38
N GLN A 426 -1.56 21.58 -11.13
CA GLN A 426 -1.38 23.00 -10.86
C GLN A 426 -2.42 23.60 -9.89
N GLN A 427 -3.50 22.89 -9.63
CA GLN A 427 -4.59 23.39 -8.79
C GLN A 427 -4.18 23.41 -7.32
N ARG A 428 -4.58 24.43 -6.56
CA ARG A 428 -4.13 24.66 -5.19
C ARG A 428 -5.16 25.29 -4.25
N TRP A 429 -6.41 25.53 -4.70
CA TRP A 429 -7.45 26.15 -3.84
C TRP A 429 -8.18 25.15 -2.94
N MET A 430 -8.06 23.84 -3.18
CA MET A 430 -8.62 22.82 -2.32
C MET A 430 -7.87 22.72 -0.99
N PHE A 431 -8.51 22.11 0.01
CA PHE A 431 -7.89 21.81 1.31
C PHE A 431 -7.00 20.58 1.18
N CYS A 432 -5.82 20.75 0.60
CA CYS A 432 -4.83 19.71 0.37
C CYS A 432 -3.50 20.03 1.04
N GLY A 433 -2.73 19.00 1.33
CA GLY A 433 -1.43 19.11 1.99
C GLY A 433 -0.47 17.99 1.57
N VAL A 434 0.57 17.77 2.35
CA VAL A 434 1.70 16.92 2.01
C VAL A 434 1.99 15.93 3.12
N ARG A 435 2.06 14.63 2.76
CA ARG A 435 2.71 13.58 3.54
C ARG A 435 3.90 13.06 2.75
N LEU A 436 5.03 12.89 3.43
CA LEU A 436 6.24 12.38 2.80
C LEU A 436 6.29 10.85 2.86
N ALA A 437 6.94 10.27 1.86
CA ALA A 437 7.35 8.88 1.82
C ALA A 437 8.84 8.76 1.49
N ARG A 438 9.44 7.63 1.76
CA ARG A 438 10.80 7.27 1.36
C ARG A 438 10.84 5.86 0.83
N ASP A 439 11.70 5.63 -0.14
CA ASP A 439 12.05 4.27 -0.53
C ASP A 439 13.01 3.70 0.53
N ILE A 440 12.77 2.45 0.88
CA ILE A 440 13.73 1.70 1.68
C ILE A 440 14.59 0.96 0.67
N ALA A 441 15.85 1.38 0.52
CA ALA A 441 16.79 0.66 -0.32
C ALA A 441 16.96 -0.75 0.27
N GLN A 442 16.78 -1.78 -0.57
CA GLN A 442 16.94 -3.18 -0.13
C GLN A 442 18.36 -3.44 0.41
N ASP A 443 19.32 -2.64 -0.05
CA ASP A 443 20.73 -2.69 0.35
C ASP A 443 21.08 -1.73 1.52
N ASP A 444 20.09 -1.07 2.15
CA ASP A 444 20.38 -0.23 3.32
C ASP A 444 20.74 -1.12 4.51
N PRO A 445 22.00 -1.08 5.00
CA PRO A 445 22.41 -1.84 6.16
C PRO A 445 21.50 -1.62 7.39
N ALA A 446 20.93 -0.41 7.52
CA ALA A 446 20.00 -0.09 8.59
C ALA A 446 18.63 -0.79 8.42
N HIS A 447 18.20 -1.07 7.20
CA HIS A 447 16.97 -1.85 6.95
C HIS A 447 17.15 -3.32 7.29
N VAL A 448 18.21 -3.93 6.79
CA VAL A 448 18.56 -5.34 7.10
C VAL A 448 18.68 -5.54 8.61
N THR A 449 19.29 -4.58 9.31
CA THR A 449 19.41 -4.61 10.77
C THR A 449 18.05 -4.50 11.46
N ARG A 450 17.13 -3.65 10.98
CA ARG A 450 15.76 -3.51 11.55
C ARG A 450 14.92 -4.77 11.34
N GLU A 451 14.97 -5.39 10.16
CA GLU A 451 14.28 -6.66 9.91
C GLU A 451 14.82 -7.77 10.81
N PHE A 452 16.14 -7.88 10.91
CA PHE A 452 16.81 -8.83 11.80
C PHE A 452 16.39 -8.62 13.26
N GLU A 453 16.37 -7.38 13.73
CA GLU A 453 15.90 -7.03 15.08
C GLU A 453 14.45 -7.48 15.29
N ALA A 454 13.56 -7.13 14.39
CA ALA A 454 12.13 -7.47 14.49
C ALA A 454 11.89 -8.98 14.54
N ASP A 455 12.55 -9.76 13.66
CA ASP A 455 12.45 -11.21 13.61
C ASP A 455 13.00 -11.87 14.88
N VAL A 456 14.16 -11.40 15.36
CA VAL A 456 14.79 -11.92 16.59
C VAL A 456 13.92 -11.60 17.82
N LEU A 457 13.44 -10.37 17.97
CA LEU A 457 12.59 -9.99 19.11
C LEU A 457 11.26 -10.76 19.13
N THR A 458 10.65 -10.94 17.96
CA THR A 458 9.42 -11.71 17.79
C THR A 458 9.64 -13.19 18.09
N GLY A 459 10.73 -13.75 17.58
CA GLY A 459 11.06 -15.15 17.78
C GLY A 459 11.44 -15.51 19.21
N LEU A 460 12.20 -14.65 19.89
CA LEU A 460 12.56 -14.84 21.30
C LEU A 460 11.37 -14.69 22.28
N ALA A 461 10.30 -14.03 21.85
CA ALA A 461 9.07 -13.88 22.63
C ALA A 461 8.13 -15.10 22.53
N LYS A 462 8.33 -16.03 21.58
CA LYS A 462 7.49 -17.23 21.41
C LYS A 462 7.69 -18.24 22.57
N PRO A 463 6.68 -19.07 22.87
CA PRO A 463 6.84 -20.17 23.84
C PRO A 463 7.99 -21.13 23.47
N GLN A 464 8.05 -21.60 22.23
CA GLN A 464 9.27 -22.19 21.64
C GLN A 464 10.02 -21.06 20.94
N LYS A 465 11.13 -20.65 21.54
CA LYS A 465 11.97 -19.61 20.95
C LYS A 465 12.55 -20.07 19.61
N PHE A 466 12.57 -19.17 18.66
CA PHE A 466 13.00 -19.45 17.30
C PHE A 466 13.67 -18.22 16.68
N VAL A 467 14.70 -18.44 15.86
CA VAL A 467 15.29 -17.41 14.99
C VAL A 467 15.40 -17.98 13.58
N PRO A 468 14.95 -17.26 12.54
CA PRO A 468 14.99 -17.74 11.17
C PRO A 468 16.39 -18.12 10.67
N PRO A 469 16.56 -19.22 9.95
CA PRO A 469 17.88 -19.73 9.51
C PRO A 469 18.57 -18.84 8.49
N LYS A 470 17.86 -17.95 7.79
CA LYS A 470 18.48 -16.96 6.87
C LYS A 470 19.56 -16.12 7.54
N TYR A 471 19.47 -15.92 8.85
CA TYR A 471 20.42 -15.12 9.61
C TYR A 471 21.73 -15.85 9.97
N PHE A 472 21.88 -17.11 9.63
CA PHE A 472 23.17 -17.79 9.75
C PHE A 472 24.23 -17.22 8.80
N TYR A 473 23.84 -16.74 7.62
CA TYR A 473 24.72 -16.48 6.49
C TYR A 473 25.27 -15.03 6.48
N ASP A 474 25.93 -14.62 7.60
CA ASP A 474 26.90 -13.53 7.58
C ASP A 474 28.24 -14.02 7.03
N ALA A 475 29.25 -13.16 6.92
CA ALA A 475 30.56 -13.53 6.38
C ALA A 475 31.20 -14.72 7.12
N GLU A 476 31.12 -14.76 8.45
CA GLU A 476 31.66 -15.87 9.26
C GLU A 476 30.79 -17.13 9.13
N GLY A 477 29.47 -16.99 9.13
CA GLY A 477 28.55 -18.11 8.93
C GLY A 477 28.72 -18.77 7.56
N SER A 478 28.88 -17.99 6.50
CA SER A 478 29.16 -18.49 5.16
C SER A 478 30.50 -19.29 5.12
N ARG A 479 31.55 -18.74 5.75
CA ARG A 479 32.84 -19.43 5.87
C ARG A 479 32.73 -20.76 6.67
N LEU A 480 31.94 -20.77 7.76
CA LEU A 480 31.71 -21.99 8.56
C LEU A 480 30.89 -23.00 7.77
N PHE A 481 29.89 -22.57 7.01
CA PHE A 481 29.10 -23.45 6.15
C PHE A 481 29.97 -24.12 5.05
N GLU A 482 30.86 -23.37 4.42
CA GLU A 482 31.82 -23.97 3.48
C GLU A 482 32.70 -25.06 4.18
N ALA A 483 33.15 -24.79 5.40
CA ALA A 483 33.88 -25.78 6.17
C ALA A 483 33.01 -27.01 6.49
N ILE A 484 31.72 -26.84 6.81
CA ILE A 484 30.77 -27.95 7.01
C ILE A 484 30.68 -28.80 5.74
N THR A 485 30.60 -28.22 4.55
CA THR A 485 30.48 -28.97 3.29
C THR A 485 31.69 -29.89 3.00
N ALA A 486 32.83 -29.59 3.61
CA ALA A 486 34.06 -30.40 3.49
C ALA A 486 34.16 -31.55 4.52
N LEU A 487 33.30 -31.59 5.54
CA LEU A 487 33.34 -32.59 6.60
C LEU A 487 32.99 -34.00 6.08
N ALA A 488 33.61 -35.00 6.67
CA ALA A 488 33.33 -36.40 6.33
C ALA A 488 31.90 -36.83 6.69
N GLU A 489 31.34 -36.29 7.75
CA GLU A 489 29.98 -36.55 8.24
C GLU A 489 28.92 -35.85 7.38
N TYR A 490 29.22 -34.66 6.80
CA TYR A 490 28.28 -33.90 5.97
C TYR A 490 28.22 -34.44 4.54
N TYR A 491 27.48 -35.54 4.37
CA TYR A 491 27.34 -36.23 3.09
C TYR A 491 26.56 -35.46 2.00
N PRO A 492 25.56 -34.56 2.31
CA PRO A 492 24.62 -34.04 1.31
C PRO A 492 25.34 -33.44 0.10
N THR A 493 26.27 -32.52 0.31
CA THR A 493 26.98 -31.83 -0.78
C THR A 493 27.75 -32.81 -1.68
N ARG A 494 28.51 -33.76 -1.09
CA ARG A 494 29.31 -34.71 -1.87
C ARG A 494 28.42 -35.64 -2.69
N THR A 495 27.34 -36.14 -2.08
CA THR A 495 26.41 -37.06 -2.73
C THR A 495 25.69 -36.38 -3.89
N GLU A 496 25.19 -35.16 -3.68
CA GLU A 496 24.53 -34.40 -4.74
C GLU A 496 25.47 -34.08 -5.90
N VAL A 497 26.70 -33.64 -5.62
CA VAL A 497 27.72 -33.38 -6.66
C VAL A 497 28.05 -34.65 -7.44
N ALA A 498 28.19 -35.82 -6.79
CA ALA A 498 28.42 -37.07 -7.47
C ALA A 498 27.22 -37.49 -8.34
N LEU A 499 26.01 -37.37 -7.81
CA LEU A 499 24.77 -37.64 -8.53
C LEU A 499 24.63 -36.73 -9.74
N LEU A 500 24.76 -35.38 -9.56
CA LEU A 500 24.69 -34.43 -10.65
C LEU A 500 25.67 -34.71 -11.77
N ARG A 501 26.94 -35.10 -11.46
CA ARG A 501 27.91 -35.48 -12.48
C ARG A 501 27.48 -36.71 -13.27
N ALA A 502 26.86 -37.68 -12.61
CA ALA A 502 26.39 -38.90 -13.26
C ALA A 502 25.20 -38.65 -14.20
N ILE A 503 24.28 -37.78 -13.80
CA ILE A 503 23.00 -37.49 -14.52
C ILE A 503 23.06 -36.26 -15.40
N ALA A 504 24.15 -35.46 -15.37
CA ALA A 504 24.26 -34.20 -16.12
C ALA A 504 23.97 -34.38 -17.64
N PRO A 505 24.38 -35.45 -18.33
CA PRO A 505 24.01 -35.64 -19.74
C PRO A 505 22.52 -35.88 -19.96
N GLU A 506 21.81 -36.41 -18.98
CA GLU A 506 20.37 -36.61 -19.04
C GLU A 506 19.64 -35.28 -18.81
N ILE A 507 20.04 -34.52 -17.77
CA ILE A 507 19.52 -33.17 -17.50
C ILE A 507 19.74 -32.25 -18.71
N ALA A 508 20.91 -32.29 -19.32
CA ALA A 508 21.23 -31.46 -20.50
C ALA A 508 20.24 -31.65 -21.66
N ARG A 509 19.69 -32.85 -21.84
CA ARG A 509 18.68 -33.14 -22.88
C ARG A 509 17.33 -32.52 -22.55
N LEU A 510 17.04 -32.25 -21.27
CA LEU A 510 15.83 -31.61 -20.82
C LEU A 510 15.89 -30.08 -20.97
N ILE A 511 17.09 -29.49 -20.98
CA ILE A 511 17.30 -28.07 -21.09
C ILE A 511 17.14 -27.60 -22.56
N SER A 512 16.22 -26.71 -22.84
CA SER A 512 15.96 -26.17 -24.18
C SER A 512 17.14 -25.33 -24.71
N PRO A 513 17.40 -25.29 -26.02
CA PRO A 513 18.39 -24.40 -26.60
C PRO A 513 18.08 -22.94 -26.30
N GLY A 514 19.07 -22.16 -25.88
CA GLY A 514 18.94 -20.74 -25.52
C GLY A 514 18.22 -20.49 -24.20
N ALA A 515 17.96 -21.52 -23.39
CA ALA A 515 17.26 -21.39 -22.10
C ALA A 515 18.02 -20.48 -21.12
N ALA A 516 17.25 -19.83 -20.23
CA ALA A 516 17.78 -19.21 -19.04
C ALA A 516 17.88 -20.27 -17.90
N LEU A 517 19.08 -20.41 -17.33
CA LEU A 517 19.29 -21.16 -16.10
C LEU A 517 19.17 -20.20 -14.92
N VAL A 518 18.11 -20.35 -14.11
CA VAL A 518 17.83 -19.53 -12.93
C VAL A 518 18.14 -20.33 -11.68
N GLU A 519 19.16 -19.93 -10.93
CA GLU A 519 19.58 -20.65 -9.72
C GLU A 519 19.14 -19.91 -8.46
N PHE A 520 18.50 -20.62 -7.54
CA PHE A 520 18.05 -20.13 -6.25
C PHE A 520 19.09 -20.49 -5.18
N GLY A 521 19.78 -19.46 -4.62
CA GLY A 521 20.89 -19.65 -3.68
C GLY A 521 22.17 -20.10 -4.38
N SER A 522 22.89 -19.17 -5.02
CA SER A 522 24.01 -19.50 -5.91
C SER A 522 25.26 -20.06 -5.21
N GLY A 523 25.49 -19.69 -3.96
CA GLY A 523 26.63 -20.15 -3.17
C GLY A 523 27.96 -20.17 -3.96
N ALA A 524 28.79 -21.19 -3.77
CA ALA A 524 30.08 -21.36 -4.47
C ALA A 524 29.98 -21.81 -5.95
N SER A 525 28.78 -21.99 -6.50
CA SER A 525 28.48 -22.32 -7.90
C SER A 525 29.14 -23.62 -8.43
N VAL A 526 29.61 -24.53 -7.55
CA VAL A 526 30.24 -25.79 -7.95
C VAL A 526 29.28 -26.71 -8.71
N LYS A 527 28.03 -26.78 -8.24
CA LYS A 527 26.98 -27.62 -8.83
C LYS A 527 26.49 -27.05 -10.16
N THR A 528 26.42 -25.72 -10.28
CA THR A 528 26.07 -25.00 -11.49
C THR A 528 27.03 -25.25 -12.63
N ARG A 529 28.34 -25.29 -12.34
CA ARG A 529 29.36 -25.64 -13.37
C ARG A 529 29.13 -26.99 -13.99
N ILE A 530 28.66 -27.98 -13.21
CA ILE A 530 28.34 -29.30 -13.75
C ILE A 530 27.25 -29.24 -14.81
N LEU A 531 26.24 -28.41 -14.59
CA LEU A 531 25.16 -28.21 -15.55
C LEU A 531 25.62 -27.39 -16.76
N LEU A 532 26.38 -26.29 -16.55
CA LEU A 532 26.91 -25.44 -17.62
C LEU A 532 27.86 -26.20 -18.53
N ASP A 533 28.70 -27.10 -18.00
CA ASP A 533 29.62 -27.97 -18.78
C ASP A 533 28.84 -28.98 -19.61
N ALA A 534 27.77 -29.56 -19.07
CA ALA A 534 26.96 -30.57 -19.75
C ALA A 534 25.96 -29.97 -20.76
N ALA A 535 25.50 -28.73 -20.55
CA ALA A 535 24.46 -28.08 -21.33
C ALA A 535 24.96 -26.74 -21.95
N PRO A 536 25.90 -26.78 -22.92
CA PRO A 536 26.44 -25.57 -23.54
C PRO A 536 25.40 -24.76 -24.35
N GLN A 537 24.20 -25.30 -24.54
CA GLN A 537 23.06 -24.60 -25.16
C GLN A 537 22.34 -23.59 -24.22
N ILE A 538 22.71 -23.50 -22.94
CA ILE A 538 22.21 -22.50 -22.03
C ILE A 538 22.58 -21.11 -22.57
N GLY A 539 21.59 -20.22 -22.69
CA GLY A 539 21.74 -18.89 -23.30
C GLY A 539 22.01 -17.76 -22.31
N VAL A 540 21.66 -17.93 -21.02
CA VAL A 540 21.93 -16.99 -19.94
C VAL A 540 21.93 -17.71 -18.61
N TYR A 541 22.76 -17.27 -17.67
CA TYR A 541 22.75 -17.71 -16.28
C TYR A 541 22.29 -16.55 -15.37
N ALA A 542 21.28 -16.81 -14.55
CA ALA A 542 20.69 -15.85 -13.63
C ALA A 542 20.71 -16.39 -12.20
N PRO A 543 21.81 -16.20 -11.45
CA PRO A 543 21.87 -16.54 -10.04
C PRO A 543 21.07 -15.58 -9.19
N ILE A 544 20.38 -16.08 -8.16
CA ILE A 544 19.63 -15.34 -7.16
C ILE A 544 20.23 -15.65 -5.80
N ASP A 545 20.58 -14.64 -5.03
CA ASP A 545 21.09 -14.80 -3.67
C ASP A 545 20.77 -13.56 -2.81
N ILE A 546 20.68 -13.73 -1.50
CA ILE A 546 20.50 -12.64 -0.52
C ILE A 546 21.83 -12.02 -0.09
N SER A 547 22.95 -12.65 -0.41
CA SER A 547 24.30 -12.19 -0.08
C SER A 547 24.96 -11.55 -1.29
N LEU A 548 25.13 -10.24 -1.30
CA LEU A 548 25.82 -9.51 -2.37
C LEU A 548 27.22 -10.04 -2.60
N ALA A 549 27.99 -10.29 -1.52
CA ALA A 549 29.35 -10.82 -1.63
C ALA A 549 29.39 -12.21 -2.30
N ALA A 550 28.53 -13.14 -1.89
CA ALA A 550 28.45 -14.47 -2.48
C ALA A 550 27.98 -14.40 -3.95
N LEU A 551 27.03 -13.54 -4.25
CA LEU A 551 26.50 -13.34 -5.60
C LEU A 551 27.54 -12.75 -6.56
N ASP A 552 28.29 -11.73 -6.12
CA ASP A 552 29.36 -11.11 -6.91
C ASP A 552 30.50 -12.09 -7.16
N ASP A 553 30.96 -12.79 -6.12
CA ASP A 553 32.03 -13.81 -6.25
C ASP A 553 31.62 -14.92 -7.23
N ALA A 554 30.39 -15.44 -7.12
CA ALA A 554 29.85 -16.43 -8.03
C ALA A 554 29.76 -15.89 -9.47
N ALA A 555 29.24 -14.69 -9.65
CA ALA A 555 29.09 -14.07 -10.99
C ALA A 555 30.45 -13.80 -11.65
N ILE A 556 31.42 -13.28 -10.89
CA ILE A 556 32.80 -13.05 -11.38
C ILE A 556 33.45 -14.37 -11.81
N ALA A 557 33.35 -15.43 -10.97
CA ALA A 557 33.94 -16.72 -11.26
C ALA A 557 33.30 -17.40 -12.48
N ILE A 558 31.97 -17.31 -12.65
CA ILE A 558 31.29 -17.90 -13.82
C ILE A 558 31.62 -17.09 -15.08
N ARG A 559 31.64 -15.75 -15.04
CA ARG A 559 32.05 -14.92 -16.21
C ARG A 559 33.46 -15.21 -16.66
N ARG A 560 34.40 -15.48 -15.73
CA ARG A 560 35.77 -15.89 -16.05
C ARG A 560 35.83 -17.25 -16.72
N ASP A 561 35.08 -18.23 -16.20
CA ASP A 561 35.14 -19.64 -16.65
C ASP A 561 34.28 -19.84 -17.93
N TYR A 562 33.21 -19.04 -18.11
CA TYR A 562 32.30 -19.08 -19.26
C TYR A 562 32.15 -17.70 -19.94
N PRO A 563 33.19 -17.17 -20.61
CA PRO A 563 33.22 -15.78 -21.11
C PRO A 563 32.19 -15.46 -22.19
N LYS A 564 31.57 -16.48 -22.79
CA LYS A 564 30.50 -16.29 -23.79
C LYS A 564 29.09 -16.37 -23.22
N LEU A 565 28.95 -16.77 -21.96
CA LEU A 565 27.66 -16.89 -21.29
C LEU A 565 27.30 -15.57 -20.62
N PRO A 566 26.20 -14.90 -20.99
CA PRO A 566 25.67 -13.79 -20.25
C PRO A 566 25.31 -14.20 -18.82
N VAL A 567 25.80 -13.44 -17.83
CA VAL A 567 25.50 -13.66 -16.42
C VAL A 567 24.74 -12.46 -15.89
N ALA A 568 23.52 -12.66 -15.45
CA ALA A 568 22.57 -11.65 -14.99
C ALA A 568 22.18 -11.92 -13.51
N PRO A 569 23.04 -11.57 -12.54
CA PRO A 569 22.78 -11.81 -11.13
C PRO A 569 21.59 -10.97 -10.61
N LEU A 570 20.86 -11.54 -9.63
CA LEU A 570 19.79 -10.87 -8.90
C LEU A 570 20.10 -10.95 -7.41
N LEU A 571 20.22 -9.80 -6.77
CA LEU A 571 20.31 -9.67 -5.32
C LEU A 571 18.90 -9.60 -4.77
N GLU A 572 18.32 -10.74 -4.41
CA GLU A 572 16.93 -10.84 -3.99
C GLU A 572 16.72 -11.98 -3.01
N ASP A 573 15.75 -11.83 -2.13
CA ASP A 573 15.24 -12.93 -1.31
C ASP A 573 14.24 -13.75 -2.14
N PHE A 574 14.64 -14.93 -2.58
CA PHE A 574 13.83 -15.82 -3.42
C PHE A 574 12.59 -16.39 -2.71
N THR A 575 12.42 -16.14 -1.42
CA THR A 575 11.16 -16.44 -0.70
C THR A 575 10.10 -15.39 -0.95
N ARG A 576 10.46 -14.28 -1.60
CA ARG A 576 9.57 -13.16 -2.00
C ARG A 576 9.24 -13.23 -3.49
N ALA A 577 8.27 -12.43 -3.94
CA ALA A 577 7.97 -12.32 -5.36
C ALA A 577 9.07 -11.48 -6.06
N ILE A 578 9.73 -12.08 -7.02
CA ILE A 578 10.81 -11.47 -7.79
C ILE A 578 10.48 -11.51 -9.29
N VAL A 579 11.21 -10.72 -10.09
CA VAL A 579 11.06 -10.65 -11.54
C VAL A 579 12.37 -11.07 -12.20
N LEU A 580 12.27 -11.92 -13.23
CA LEU A 580 13.45 -12.36 -14.01
C LEU A 580 14.13 -11.15 -14.67
N PRO A 581 15.49 -11.14 -14.71
CA PRO A 581 16.23 -10.07 -15.34
C PRO A 581 15.91 -10.01 -16.85
N PRO A 582 16.01 -8.84 -17.48
CA PRO A 582 15.68 -8.67 -18.91
C PRO A 582 16.37 -9.68 -19.83
N ALA A 583 17.60 -10.10 -19.51
CA ALA A 583 18.35 -11.08 -20.28
C ALA A 583 17.72 -12.48 -20.25
N ALA A 584 16.92 -12.82 -19.23
CA ALA A 584 16.24 -14.10 -19.09
C ALA A 584 14.80 -14.07 -19.63
N GLN A 585 14.19 -12.89 -19.76
CA GLN A 585 12.80 -12.74 -20.22
C GLN A 585 12.63 -13.22 -21.67
N GLY A 586 11.46 -13.84 -21.94
CA GLY A 586 11.11 -14.36 -23.27
C GLY A 586 11.89 -15.60 -23.72
N ARG A 587 12.70 -16.21 -22.85
CA ARG A 587 13.43 -17.45 -23.10
C ARG A 587 12.72 -18.65 -22.46
N PRO A 588 12.94 -19.90 -22.94
CA PRO A 588 12.66 -21.07 -22.12
C PRO A 588 13.43 -20.97 -20.81
N VAL A 589 12.81 -21.36 -19.68
CA VAL A 589 13.45 -21.21 -18.37
C VAL A 589 13.62 -22.59 -17.72
N THR A 590 14.81 -22.81 -17.15
CA THR A 590 15.09 -23.91 -16.25
C THR A 590 15.54 -23.36 -14.91
N GLY A 591 14.76 -23.60 -13.86
CA GLY A 591 15.13 -23.28 -12.49
C GLY A 591 16.04 -24.36 -11.92
N PHE A 592 16.92 -23.98 -10.99
CA PHE A 592 17.82 -24.88 -10.28
C PHE A 592 17.88 -24.52 -8.80
N PHE A 593 17.52 -25.46 -7.93
CA PHE A 593 17.53 -25.31 -6.48
C PHE A 593 18.21 -26.46 -5.79
N PRO A 594 19.55 -26.45 -5.75
CA PRO A 594 20.34 -27.51 -5.19
C PRO A 594 20.48 -27.42 -3.66
N GLY A 595 21.14 -28.44 -3.08
CA GLY A 595 21.61 -28.44 -1.68
C GLY A 595 20.58 -28.92 -0.67
N SER A 596 19.43 -29.40 -1.10
CA SER A 596 18.31 -29.72 -0.21
C SER A 596 17.84 -28.49 0.62
N THR A 597 18.08 -27.29 0.14
CA THR A 597 17.71 -26.04 0.77
C THR A 597 16.18 -25.93 1.00
N ILE A 598 15.40 -26.58 0.12
CA ILE A 598 13.94 -26.72 0.28
C ILE A 598 13.56 -27.38 1.62
N GLY A 599 14.43 -28.22 2.19
CA GLY A 599 14.24 -28.84 3.49
C GLY A 599 14.29 -27.88 4.67
N ASN A 600 14.76 -26.66 4.49
CA ASN A 600 14.78 -25.65 5.56
C ASN A 600 13.42 -25.00 5.77
N PHE A 601 12.51 -25.15 4.82
CA PHE A 601 11.13 -24.66 4.89
C PHE A 601 10.20 -25.66 5.56
N THR A 602 9.23 -25.16 6.32
CA THR A 602 8.07 -25.98 6.72
C THR A 602 7.27 -26.40 5.48
N PRO A 603 6.47 -27.48 5.53
CA PRO A 603 5.70 -27.93 4.36
C PRO A 603 4.82 -26.84 3.74
N PRO A 604 4.09 -25.96 4.50
CA PRO A 604 3.36 -24.84 3.92
C PRO A 604 4.26 -23.78 3.26
N GLU A 605 5.43 -23.50 3.85
CA GLU A 605 6.41 -22.55 3.27
C GLU A 605 7.05 -23.12 2.00
N ALA A 606 7.36 -24.42 1.98
CA ALA A 606 7.88 -25.10 0.80
C ALA A 606 6.86 -25.11 -0.35
N GLU A 607 5.58 -25.36 -0.07
CA GLU A 607 4.51 -25.29 -1.05
C GLU A 607 4.36 -23.86 -1.59
N ALA A 608 4.38 -22.84 -0.72
CA ALA A 608 4.32 -21.42 -1.10
C ALA A 608 5.53 -21.02 -1.96
N PHE A 609 6.75 -21.45 -1.59
CA PHE A 609 7.95 -21.23 -2.40
C PHE A 609 7.84 -21.88 -3.78
N LEU A 610 7.42 -23.14 -3.86
CA LEU A 610 7.24 -23.87 -5.12
C LEU A 610 6.20 -23.16 -6.02
N ALA A 611 5.10 -22.63 -5.44
CA ALA A 611 4.09 -21.87 -6.18
C ALA A 611 4.67 -20.54 -6.70
N SER A 612 5.47 -19.84 -5.90
CA SER A 612 6.17 -18.61 -6.30
C SER A 612 7.21 -18.88 -7.39
N ALA A 613 8.00 -19.92 -7.25
CA ALA A 613 8.96 -20.36 -8.28
C ALA A 613 8.25 -20.69 -9.61
N ARG A 614 7.09 -21.35 -9.55
CA ARG A 614 6.28 -21.63 -10.75
C ARG A 614 5.79 -20.38 -11.43
N ALA A 615 5.32 -19.40 -10.65
CA ALA A 615 4.89 -18.12 -11.17
C ALA A 615 6.03 -17.32 -11.81
N LEU A 616 7.22 -17.34 -11.21
CA LEU A 616 8.44 -16.70 -11.72
C LEU A 616 8.95 -17.34 -13.01
N LEU A 617 9.08 -18.67 -13.01
CA LEU A 617 9.69 -19.42 -14.12
C LEU A 617 8.73 -19.56 -15.31
N GLY A 618 7.42 -19.51 -15.07
CA GLY A 618 6.37 -19.52 -16.09
C GLY A 618 5.95 -20.90 -16.57
N VAL A 619 4.86 -20.94 -17.32
CA VAL A 619 4.30 -22.17 -17.88
C VAL A 619 5.26 -22.82 -18.89
N GLY A 620 5.44 -24.13 -18.81
CA GLY A 620 6.35 -24.92 -19.65
C GLY A 620 7.81 -24.85 -19.20
N SER A 621 8.10 -24.18 -18.07
CA SER A 621 9.43 -24.21 -17.45
C SER A 621 9.71 -25.54 -16.74
N ARG A 622 10.99 -25.80 -16.51
CA ARG A 622 11.47 -26.91 -15.67
C ARG A 622 12.07 -26.38 -14.38
N PHE A 623 11.96 -27.17 -13.32
CA PHE A 623 12.60 -26.87 -12.05
C PHE A 623 13.33 -28.09 -11.51
N LEU A 624 14.66 -28.02 -11.47
CA LEU A 624 15.55 -29.04 -10.92
C LEU A 624 15.73 -28.75 -9.43
N VAL A 625 15.34 -29.70 -8.58
CA VAL A 625 15.42 -29.54 -7.13
C VAL A 625 16.19 -30.67 -6.51
N GLY A 626 17.22 -30.38 -5.71
CA GLY A 626 17.91 -31.33 -4.87
C GLY A 626 17.17 -31.55 -3.55
N ILE A 627 16.91 -32.82 -3.20
CA ILE A 627 16.24 -33.17 -1.94
C ILE A 627 17.01 -34.25 -1.19
N ASP A 628 17.21 -34.03 0.09
CA ASP A 628 17.77 -35.07 0.96
C ASP A 628 16.65 -36.01 1.40
N VAL A 629 16.91 -37.33 1.34
CA VAL A 629 15.90 -38.34 1.61
C VAL A 629 16.07 -38.97 3.00
N VAL A 630 14.97 -39.51 3.53
CA VAL A 630 14.94 -40.21 4.82
C VAL A 630 15.93 -41.40 4.80
N LYS A 631 16.73 -41.54 5.85
CA LYS A 631 17.72 -42.62 6.06
C LYS A 631 17.92 -42.85 7.57
N ALA A 632 18.88 -43.74 7.90
CA ALA A 632 19.17 -44.07 9.29
C ALA A 632 19.46 -42.80 10.14
N GLU A 633 18.78 -42.68 11.30
CA GLU A 633 18.89 -41.56 12.24
C GLU A 633 20.34 -41.19 12.57
N ALA A 634 21.17 -42.19 12.91
CA ALA A 634 22.57 -41.96 13.24
C ALA A 634 23.35 -41.25 12.12
N LYS A 635 23.02 -41.50 10.85
CA LYS A 635 23.64 -40.87 9.68
C LYS A 635 23.13 -39.43 9.51
N LEU A 636 21.85 -39.24 9.74
CA LEU A 636 21.21 -37.91 9.69
C LEU A 636 21.75 -36.98 10.79
N VAL A 637 21.78 -37.45 12.03
CA VAL A 637 22.28 -36.68 13.18
C VAL A 637 23.77 -36.34 13.03
N ALA A 638 24.61 -37.30 12.63
CA ALA A 638 26.06 -37.06 12.45
C ALA A 638 26.38 -35.98 11.41
N ALA A 639 25.51 -35.78 10.39
CA ALA A 639 25.70 -34.72 9.40
C ALA A 639 25.51 -33.32 9.94
N TYR A 640 24.79 -33.16 11.06
CA TYR A 640 24.49 -31.87 11.71
C TYR A 640 25.17 -31.75 13.09
N ASP A 641 25.84 -32.78 13.59
CA ASP A 641 26.57 -32.84 14.87
C ASP A 641 27.93 -33.53 14.65
N ASP A 642 28.79 -32.81 13.94
CA ASP A 642 30.11 -33.33 13.56
C ASP A 642 31.09 -33.40 14.75
N ALA A 643 32.01 -34.38 14.72
CA ALA A 643 32.97 -34.61 15.78
C ALA A 643 33.98 -33.45 15.97
N LEU A 644 34.20 -32.63 14.94
CA LEU A 644 35.07 -31.43 15.01
C LEU A 644 34.39 -30.19 15.57
N GLY A 645 33.06 -30.20 15.73
CA GLY A 645 32.25 -29.09 16.27
C GLY A 645 32.12 -27.90 15.34
N VAL A 646 32.32 -28.09 14.03
CA VAL A 646 32.19 -27.00 13.04
C VAL A 646 30.72 -26.57 12.91
N THR A 647 29.79 -27.53 12.89
CA THR A 647 28.35 -27.24 12.86
C THR A 647 27.87 -26.56 14.16
N ALA A 648 28.45 -26.99 15.30
CA ALA A 648 28.18 -26.29 16.57
C ALA A 648 28.67 -24.84 16.56
N ALA A 649 29.82 -24.56 15.98
CA ALA A 649 30.36 -23.22 15.81
C ALA A 649 29.44 -22.36 14.87
N PHE A 650 28.98 -22.98 13.76
CA PHE A 650 28.02 -22.36 12.83
C PHE A 650 26.71 -21.99 13.54
N ASN A 651 26.15 -22.89 14.32
CA ASN A 651 24.90 -22.62 15.06
C ASN A 651 25.10 -21.51 16.11
N LYS A 652 26.21 -21.53 16.86
CA LYS A 652 26.51 -20.48 17.86
C LYS A 652 26.86 -19.13 17.25
N ASN A 653 27.32 -19.07 15.98
CA ASN A 653 27.56 -17.81 15.29
C ASN A 653 26.30 -16.94 15.18
N LEU A 654 25.12 -17.53 15.18
CA LEU A 654 23.85 -16.80 15.23
C LEU A 654 23.76 -15.91 16.50
N LEU A 655 24.14 -16.45 17.67
CA LEU A 655 24.16 -15.65 18.91
C LEU A 655 25.26 -14.58 18.87
N ALA A 656 26.42 -14.89 18.30
CA ALA A 656 27.50 -13.92 18.13
C ALA A 656 27.05 -12.76 17.23
N ARG A 657 26.31 -13.07 16.16
CA ARG A 657 25.70 -12.08 15.26
C ARG A 657 24.70 -11.19 15.98
N ILE A 658 23.78 -11.79 16.75
CA ILE A 658 22.79 -11.04 17.57
C ILE A 658 23.51 -10.12 18.55
N ASN A 659 24.57 -10.60 19.20
CA ASN A 659 25.35 -9.76 20.12
C ASN A 659 25.99 -8.57 19.40
N ARG A 660 26.59 -8.80 18.24
CA ARG A 660 27.31 -7.81 17.45
C ARG A 660 26.40 -6.75 16.84
N GLU A 661 25.29 -7.20 16.22
CA GLU A 661 24.45 -6.35 15.37
C GLU A 661 23.24 -5.75 16.12
N LEU A 662 22.75 -6.43 17.17
CA LEU A 662 21.56 -6.02 17.93
C LEU A 662 21.88 -5.66 19.40
N GLY A 663 23.15 -5.53 19.75
CA GLY A 663 23.57 -5.22 21.11
C GLY A 663 23.11 -6.29 22.12
N GLY A 664 23.11 -7.55 21.70
CA GLY A 664 22.82 -8.69 22.56
C GLY A 664 23.91 -8.97 23.60
N ASP A 665 23.57 -9.67 24.66
CA ASP A 665 24.50 -10.12 25.72
C ASP A 665 24.46 -11.63 25.96
N PHE A 666 24.25 -12.42 24.87
CA PHE A 666 24.32 -13.88 24.96
C PHE A 666 25.73 -14.33 25.37
N ASP A 667 25.81 -15.12 26.44
CA ASP A 667 27.02 -15.85 26.81
C ASP A 667 27.09 -17.15 25.98
N LEU A 668 27.96 -17.17 24.95
CA LEU A 668 28.03 -18.27 24.00
C LEU A 668 28.44 -19.60 24.65
N ASP A 669 29.19 -19.54 25.75
CA ASP A 669 29.61 -20.73 26.51
C ASP A 669 28.48 -21.29 27.39
N ALA A 670 27.43 -20.48 27.64
CA ALA A 670 26.24 -20.90 28.34
C ALA A 670 25.19 -21.57 27.44
N PHE A 671 25.48 -21.76 26.16
CA PHE A 671 24.63 -22.47 25.21
C PHE A 671 25.37 -23.64 24.56
N ALA A 672 24.69 -24.78 24.49
CA ALA A 672 25.19 -25.98 23.80
C ALA A 672 24.44 -26.16 22.47
N HIS A 673 25.16 -26.57 21.43
CA HIS A 673 24.55 -27.08 20.20
C HIS A 673 23.88 -28.43 20.48
N ARG A 674 22.65 -28.58 19.95
CA ARG A 674 21.88 -29.81 20.08
C ARG A 674 21.16 -30.11 18.77
N VAL A 675 21.28 -31.35 18.31
CA VAL A 675 20.60 -31.86 17.12
C VAL A 675 19.54 -32.88 17.52
N ILE A 676 18.37 -32.81 16.94
CA ILE A 676 17.24 -33.70 17.20
C ILE A 676 16.75 -34.24 15.87
N TRP A 677 16.62 -35.56 15.77
CA TRP A 677 15.83 -36.19 14.71
C TRP A 677 14.36 -36.25 15.17
N ASN A 678 13.53 -35.45 14.53
CA ASN A 678 12.07 -35.47 14.73
C ASN A 678 11.46 -36.45 13.72
N ALA A 679 11.27 -37.71 14.14
CA ALA A 679 10.78 -38.76 13.25
C ALA A 679 9.34 -38.57 12.80
N GLU A 680 8.48 -37.89 13.61
CA GLU A 680 7.10 -37.60 13.27
C GLU A 680 7.02 -36.58 12.12
N ALA A 681 7.88 -35.57 12.18
CA ALA A 681 7.94 -34.51 11.16
C ALA A 681 8.96 -34.80 10.04
N SER A 682 9.66 -35.93 10.10
CA SER A 682 10.74 -36.35 9.14
C SER A 682 11.76 -35.22 8.93
N ARG A 683 12.29 -34.64 10.00
CA ARG A 683 13.26 -33.52 9.92
C ARG A 683 14.34 -33.59 10.98
N ILE A 684 15.52 -33.06 10.66
CA ILE A 684 16.52 -32.66 11.65
C ILE A 684 16.16 -31.28 12.15
N GLU A 685 16.27 -31.05 13.44
CA GLU A 685 16.14 -29.76 14.11
C GLU A 685 17.48 -29.41 14.74
N MET A 686 17.98 -28.20 14.49
CA MET A 686 19.10 -27.62 15.24
C MET A 686 18.59 -26.66 16.31
N HIS A 687 19.15 -26.80 17.49
CA HIS A 687 18.83 -25.98 18.65
C HIS A 687 20.10 -25.49 19.34
N LEU A 688 19.92 -24.38 20.10
CA LEU A 688 20.89 -23.91 21.09
C LEU A 688 20.24 -24.06 22.46
N GLU A 689 20.71 -25.03 23.25
CA GLU A 689 20.20 -25.35 24.60
C GLU A 689 20.89 -24.50 25.65
N SER A 690 20.13 -23.82 26.50
CA SER A 690 20.68 -23.04 27.61
C SER A 690 21.15 -23.95 28.74
N LEU A 691 22.44 -23.89 29.07
CA LEU A 691 23.08 -24.73 30.10
C LEU A 691 22.75 -24.30 31.53
N LYS A 692 22.19 -23.10 31.72
CA LYS A 692 21.81 -22.52 33.01
C LYS A 692 20.54 -21.68 32.88
N ALA A 693 19.83 -21.47 33.97
CA ALA A 693 18.78 -20.45 34.00
C ALA A 693 19.42 -19.06 33.88
N GLN A 694 19.04 -18.27 32.88
CA GLN A 694 19.64 -16.97 32.59
C GLN A 694 18.66 -16.00 31.96
N LYS A 695 19.01 -14.71 31.95
CA LYS A 695 18.32 -13.67 31.21
C LYS A 695 19.30 -13.05 30.23
N VAL A 696 18.87 -12.88 29.00
CA VAL A 696 19.62 -12.20 27.95
C VAL A 696 18.89 -10.93 27.54
N LYS A 697 19.63 -9.91 27.17
CA LYS A 697 19.10 -8.67 26.59
C LYS A 697 19.40 -8.64 25.11
N VAL A 698 18.45 -8.18 24.30
CA VAL A 698 18.61 -7.93 22.88
C VAL A 698 17.82 -6.68 22.54
N ALA A 699 18.42 -5.71 21.88
CA ALA A 699 17.80 -4.44 21.51
C ALA A 699 17.02 -3.80 22.68
N GLY A 700 17.62 -3.80 23.87
CA GLY A 700 17.06 -3.22 25.10
C GLY A 700 15.95 -4.04 25.78
N ARG A 701 15.48 -5.16 25.19
CA ARG A 701 14.49 -6.08 25.78
C ARG A 701 15.15 -7.27 26.48
N SER A 702 14.51 -7.81 27.53
CA SER A 702 15.02 -8.95 28.30
C SER A 702 14.21 -10.20 28.04
N PHE A 703 14.89 -11.31 27.78
CA PHE A 703 14.31 -12.64 27.56
C PHE A 703 14.88 -13.64 28.56
N GLY A 704 14.01 -14.42 29.19
CA GLY A 704 14.43 -15.48 30.11
C GLY A 704 14.65 -16.78 29.36
N PHE A 705 15.67 -17.53 29.77
CA PHE A 705 15.90 -18.93 29.41
C PHE A 705 15.96 -19.74 30.70
N ALA A 706 15.16 -20.79 30.79
CA ALA A 706 15.33 -21.81 31.83
C ALA A 706 16.53 -22.69 31.49
N GLN A 707 17.09 -23.41 32.47
CA GLN A 707 18.07 -24.45 32.18
C GLN A 707 17.42 -25.55 31.35
N GLY A 708 18.06 -25.96 30.27
CA GLY A 708 17.54 -26.94 29.31
C GLY A 708 16.53 -26.37 28.29
N GLU A 709 16.17 -25.07 28.39
CA GLU A 709 15.33 -24.43 27.37
C GLU A 709 16.11 -24.22 26.08
N THR A 710 15.44 -24.44 24.95
CA THR A 710 16.11 -24.39 23.64
C THR A 710 15.64 -23.19 22.81
N LEU A 711 16.58 -22.62 22.05
CA LEU A 711 16.33 -21.73 20.92
C LEU A 711 16.42 -22.58 19.65
N HIS A 712 15.34 -22.75 18.94
CA HIS A 712 15.28 -23.46 17.67
C HIS A 712 15.84 -22.56 16.56
N THR A 713 16.78 -23.07 15.79
CA THR A 713 17.57 -22.27 14.84
C THR A 713 17.42 -22.73 13.39
N GLU A 714 17.19 -24.04 13.14
CA GLU A 714 17.04 -24.56 11.78
C GLU A 714 16.20 -25.84 11.75
N ASN A 715 15.44 -26.02 10.68
CA ASN A 715 14.86 -27.28 10.26
C ASN A 715 15.60 -27.81 9.03
N SER A 716 15.67 -29.14 8.88
CA SER A 716 16.07 -29.77 7.65
C SER A 716 15.20 -31.00 7.39
N TYR A 717 14.11 -30.80 6.65
CA TYR A 717 13.16 -31.85 6.29
C TYR A 717 13.79 -32.84 5.33
N LYS A 718 13.44 -34.10 5.52
CA LYS A 718 13.85 -35.24 4.68
C LYS A 718 12.59 -35.79 4.03
N PHE A 719 12.63 -36.01 2.73
CA PHE A 719 11.48 -36.41 1.93
C PHE A 719 11.65 -37.82 1.39
N THR A 720 10.57 -38.49 1.06
CA THR A 720 10.59 -39.47 -0.05
C THR A 720 10.34 -38.72 -1.35
N VAL A 721 10.67 -39.32 -2.50
CA VAL A 721 10.40 -38.68 -3.81
C VAL A 721 8.91 -38.51 -4.02
N GLU A 722 8.09 -39.46 -3.52
CA GLU A 722 6.64 -39.46 -3.62
C GLU A 722 6.02 -38.34 -2.79
N GLU A 723 6.47 -38.13 -1.54
CA GLU A 723 6.02 -37.05 -0.67
C GLU A 723 6.36 -35.68 -1.26
N PHE A 724 7.58 -35.54 -1.77
CA PHE A 724 8.00 -34.30 -2.42
C PHE A 724 7.21 -34.03 -3.71
N ALA A 725 6.93 -35.04 -4.51
CA ALA A 725 6.10 -34.90 -5.71
C ALA A 725 4.67 -34.49 -5.38
N ALA A 726 4.09 -35.03 -4.28
CA ALA A 726 2.78 -34.63 -3.82
C ALA A 726 2.76 -33.16 -3.35
N LEU A 727 3.77 -32.71 -2.62
CA LEU A 727 3.95 -31.32 -2.20
C LEU A 727 4.08 -30.39 -3.42
N ALA A 728 4.89 -30.76 -4.40
CA ALA A 728 5.07 -30.01 -5.64
C ALA A 728 3.80 -29.95 -6.48
N ALA A 729 2.99 -31.01 -6.49
CA ALA A 729 1.70 -31.06 -7.17
C ALA A 729 0.68 -30.06 -6.54
N GLY A 730 0.70 -29.89 -5.22
CA GLY A 730 -0.08 -28.84 -4.51
C GLY A 730 0.24 -27.44 -5.04
N ALA A 731 1.50 -27.18 -5.38
CA ALA A 731 1.98 -25.93 -5.99
C ALA A 731 1.82 -25.86 -7.53
N GLY A 732 1.17 -26.86 -8.15
CA GLY A 732 0.90 -26.92 -9.59
C GLY A 732 2.03 -27.46 -10.46
N TRP A 733 3.07 -28.06 -9.89
CA TRP A 733 4.14 -28.73 -10.61
C TRP A 733 3.80 -30.22 -10.87
N THR A 734 4.36 -30.78 -11.94
CA THR A 734 4.27 -32.21 -12.27
C THR A 734 5.66 -32.82 -12.24
N LEU A 735 5.86 -33.95 -11.53
CA LEU A 735 7.12 -34.68 -11.54
C LEU A 735 7.37 -35.24 -12.94
N GLU A 736 8.45 -34.83 -13.61
CA GLU A 736 8.87 -35.29 -14.93
C GLU A 736 9.88 -36.44 -14.84
N ALA A 737 10.86 -36.30 -13.94
CA ALA A 737 11.91 -37.30 -13.73
C ALA A 737 12.48 -37.21 -12.30
N SER A 738 13.05 -38.30 -11.83
CA SER A 738 13.78 -38.35 -10.57
C SER A 738 15.01 -39.24 -10.69
N TRP A 739 16.09 -38.84 -10.03
CA TRP A 739 17.34 -39.59 -9.95
C TRP A 739 17.73 -39.72 -8.49
N LEU A 740 18.01 -40.94 -8.07
CA LEU A 740 18.37 -41.28 -6.68
C LEU A 740 19.78 -41.85 -6.64
N SER A 741 20.61 -41.36 -5.72
CA SER A 741 21.91 -41.99 -5.43
C SER A 741 21.75 -43.22 -4.53
N ASP A 742 22.73 -44.16 -4.57
CA ASP A 742 22.67 -45.38 -3.78
C ASP A 742 22.83 -45.14 -2.27
N ASP A 743 24.04 -45.01 -1.75
CA ASP A 743 24.32 -44.76 -0.33
C ASP A 743 25.49 -43.76 -0.18
N PRO A 744 25.23 -42.63 0.48
CA PRO A 744 23.97 -42.18 1.09
C PRO A 744 22.93 -41.70 0.04
N ALA A 745 21.68 -42.09 0.28
CA ALA A 745 20.60 -41.71 -0.63
C ALA A 745 20.37 -40.19 -0.64
N PHE A 746 20.32 -39.63 -1.84
CA PHE A 746 19.97 -38.22 -2.13
C PHE A 746 19.27 -38.18 -3.48
N ALA A 747 18.26 -37.35 -3.67
CA ALA A 747 17.55 -37.28 -4.94
C ALA A 747 17.69 -35.92 -5.60
N VAL A 748 17.73 -35.94 -6.93
CA VAL A 748 17.47 -34.76 -7.78
C VAL A 748 16.18 -35.04 -8.54
N VAL A 749 15.24 -34.10 -8.51
CA VAL A 749 13.97 -34.21 -9.22
C VAL A 749 13.84 -33.12 -10.28
N SER A 750 13.23 -33.46 -11.40
CA SER A 750 12.82 -32.54 -12.45
C SER A 750 11.30 -32.34 -12.38
N LEU A 751 10.86 -31.11 -12.17
CA LEU A 751 9.47 -30.72 -12.15
C LEU A 751 9.12 -29.91 -13.41
N MET A 752 7.91 -30.10 -13.97
CA MET A 752 7.39 -29.36 -15.13
C MET A 752 6.21 -28.48 -14.68
N ALA A 753 6.21 -27.20 -15.13
CA ALA A 753 5.16 -26.21 -14.80
C ALA A 753 3.95 -26.30 -15.73
#